data_071d9ab29958eab4b818a4d8466c83c2
#
_entry.id   071d9ab29958eab4b818a4d8466c83c2
#
_cell.length_a   1.000
_cell.length_b   1.000
_cell.length_c   1.000
_cell.angle_alpha   90.00
_cell.angle_beta   90.00
_cell.angle_gamma   90.00
#
_symmetry.space_group_name_H-M   'P 1'
#
loop_
_entity.id
_entity.type
_entity.pdbx_description
1 polymer ?
#
loop_
_entity_poly.entity_id
_entity_poly.type
_entity_poly.pdbx_seq_one_letter_code
_entity_poly.pdbx_strand_id
1 'polypeptide(L)'
;MARHQHHKGNADSQTLSPSQRYASFQKVQRHRASAAARFAESLPFELDDFQTEANDALEAGSNVLVAAPTGAGKTVVADFAIYLAQERNVKAFYTTPIKALSNQKYHDLVDVYGPDKVGLLTGDTSINSEADIVVMTTEVLRNMLYERSTTLNALRYVILDEVHYLADRFRGPVWEEVIIHLPKTVKIVGLSATVSNVEDFSNWIASVRGDTKLVISEHRPVPLEQHVIVQADEHTEPEVLDLYRRDGNGEQTTKLNAELINRLDQLDRKAARRRGEERPDKRKGFGRGRGGKGAKGHAPKAERHTPRRWAVVDELNFLGMLPGIYFIFSRNGCDQAVEQCINAGLELTTDEEVTKIRRIVDEMVEGQLTQEDLKALQFSKFRFALEEGFASHHAGMIALFRQIVERLFEEGLVKMVFATETLALGINMPARCVVVEKLEKFDGTGHVGLTPGEFTQLTGRAGRRGIDTIGHAIVVDHHGFVPATAASLSSKRVYPLHSSFRPTFNMAVNLLNSSDYETAHVTLDQSFAQWEANESAWQLESQINTLKNALAGYEQAFACEHGDFKQFMTLRMELSDIEKEGRRKLKHEVFLTDQERSRAFQNLDQRIRDLRKAEHEHPCRNCPDLQQHLKWGHRWARETRELQRVTDRYDSRTGSVARQFDRICDILTGLGYLERHVNAAGHIDMTLTEKGSLLRRIYSEHDLELCEALLAGTFDKLDANGLAAVLSSLVYEARRGGDGEPRHYPGGISGSIAIASSKLKGICEDIDILCEDHGLDEMQRPDFGILDIMYEWADGGSLGSCLYGTDMTGGDFVRTAKRLADVLQQIAVAQPLPFDGGERLAGLAHEAADRVNRGVVAYSGVD
;
A
#
# COMPACT_ATOMS: atom_id res chain seq x y z
N MET A 1 -23.06 12.66 -46.01
CA MET A 1 -23.85 13.91 -45.98
C MET A 1 -23.68 14.51 -44.60
N ALA A 2 -22.73 15.44 -44.56
CA ALA A 2 -22.45 16.25 -43.38
C ALA A 2 -23.39 17.47 -43.34
N ARG A 3 -23.76 17.88 -42.18
CA ARG A 3 -24.27 19.21 -41.74
C ARG A 3 -25.35 19.01 -40.68
N HIS A 4 -24.92 19.12 -39.42
CA HIS A 4 -25.73 19.83 -38.39
C HIS A 4 -25.04 19.68 -37.04
N GLN A 5 -24.10 20.56 -36.75
CA GLN A 5 -23.72 20.93 -35.38
C GLN A 5 -22.85 22.21 -35.45
N HIS A 6 -23.45 23.31 -35.73
CA HIS A 6 -22.91 24.63 -35.40
C HIS A 6 -24.10 25.51 -35.06
N HIS A 7 -24.47 25.57 -33.78
CA HIS A 7 -25.22 26.65 -33.17
C HIS A 7 -25.44 26.40 -31.68
N LYS A 8 -24.41 26.58 -30.89
CA LYS A 8 -24.53 26.84 -29.44
C LYS A 8 -23.52 27.87 -28.92
N GLY A 9 -22.82 28.59 -29.78
CA GLY A 9 -21.82 29.60 -29.41
C GLY A 9 -22.25 31.06 -29.48
N ASN A 10 -23.49 31.40 -29.86
CA ASN A 10 -23.83 32.77 -30.20
C ASN A 10 -24.93 33.42 -29.32
N ALA A 11 -25.46 32.77 -28.29
CA ALA A 11 -26.49 33.35 -27.43
C ALA A 11 -25.93 34.18 -26.26
N ASP A 12 -24.70 33.88 -25.76
CA ASP A 12 -24.13 34.57 -24.59
C ASP A 12 -23.35 35.85 -24.92
N SER A 13 -22.96 36.05 -26.18
CA SER A 13 -22.15 37.21 -26.57
C SER A 13 -22.93 38.53 -26.64
N GLN A 14 -24.26 38.52 -26.61
CA GLN A 14 -25.09 39.73 -26.71
C GLN A 14 -25.35 40.45 -25.38
N THR A 15 -25.03 39.81 -24.23
CA THR A 15 -25.24 40.37 -22.89
C THR A 15 -24.01 41.03 -22.27
N LEU A 16 -22.83 40.85 -22.87
CA LEU A 16 -21.57 41.38 -22.36
C LEU A 16 -21.32 42.83 -22.81
N SER A 17 -20.85 43.70 -21.92
CA SER A 17 -20.38 45.02 -22.27
C SER A 17 -19.22 45.01 -23.25
N PRO A 18 -18.95 46.08 -24.02
CA PRO A 18 -17.80 46.14 -24.94
C PRO A 18 -16.46 45.87 -24.26
N SER A 19 -16.30 46.32 -23.02
CA SER A 19 -15.08 46.05 -22.21
C SER A 19 -14.95 44.57 -21.80
N GLN A 20 -16.08 43.97 -21.48
CA GLN A 20 -16.12 42.53 -21.18
C GLN A 20 -15.87 41.67 -22.42
N ARG A 21 -16.40 42.08 -23.58
CA ARG A 21 -16.07 41.40 -24.87
C ARG A 21 -14.60 41.53 -25.23
N TYR A 22 -14.00 42.70 -25.04
CA TYR A 22 -12.58 42.91 -25.27
C TYR A 22 -11.72 42.10 -24.27
N ALA A 23 -12.10 42.05 -23.02
CA ALA A 23 -11.41 41.24 -22.02
C ALA A 23 -11.53 39.74 -22.33
N SER A 24 -12.70 39.26 -22.75
CA SER A 24 -12.88 37.87 -23.17
C SER A 24 -12.11 37.55 -24.46
N PHE A 25 -12.08 38.46 -25.44
CA PHE A 25 -11.29 38.34 -26.66
C PHE A 25 -9.78 38.29 -26.30
N GLN A 26 -9.30 39.21 -25.45
CA GLN A 26 -7.89 39.14 -25.00
C GLN A 26 -7.57 37.84 -24.25
N LYS A 27 -8.51 37.35 -23.43
CA LYS A 27 -8.35 36.07 -22.73
C LYS A 27 -8.24 34.90 -23.73
N VAL A 28 -9.09 34.88 -24.76
CA VAL A 28 -9.04 33.88 -25.83
C VAL A 28 -7.74 33.99 -26.63
N GLN A 29 -7.29 35.20 -26.97
CA GLN A 29 -6.03 35.41 -27.68
C GLN A 29 -4.80 34.98 -26.84
N ARG A 30 -4.78 35.29 -25.57
CA ARG A 30 -3.72 34.83 -24.63
C ARG A 30 -3.75 33.32 -24.49
N HIS A 31 -4.92 32.71 -24.37
CA HIS A 31 -5.06 31.26 -24.29
C HIS A 31 -4.56 30.58 -25.56
N ARG A 32 -4.89 31.10 -26.75
CA ARG A 32 -4.35 30.57 -28.05
C ARG A 32 -2.82 30.67 -28.19
N ALA A 33 -2.19 31.60 -27.48
CA ALA A 33 -0.73 31.76 -27.48
C ALA A 33 -0.08 30.98 -26.32
N SER A 34 -0.84 30.32 -25.48
CA SER A 34 -0.33 29.57 -24.31
C SER A 34 0.38 28.26 -24.73
N ALA A 35 1.28 27.76 -23.86
CA ALA A 35 1.88 26.44 -24.04
C ALA A 35 0.82 25.34 -23.96
N ALA A 36 -0.20 25.51 -23.09
CA ALA A 36 -1.31 24.57 -22.98
C ALA A 36 -2.11 24.44 -24.29
N ALA A 37 -2.36 25.57 -24.99
CA ALA A 37 -3.04 25.53 -26.28
C ALA A 37 -2.19 24.85 -27.38
N ARG A 38 -0.89 25.17 -27.44
CA ARG A 38 0.03 24.52 -28.42
C ARG A 38 0.14 23.02 -28.15
N PHE A 39 0.22 22.62 -26.89
CA PHE A 39 0.22 21.20 -26.54
C PHE A 39 -1.09 20.54 -26.96
N ALA A 40 -2.24 21.14 -26.67
CA ALA A 40 -3.55 20.60 -27.07
C ALA A 40 -3.65 20.44 -28.60
N GLU A 41 -3.15 21.41 -29.41
CA GLU A 41 -3.10 21.32 -30.86
C GLU A 41 -2.18 20.20 -31.38
N SER A 42 -1.17 19.78 -30.62
CA SER A 42 -0.25 18.70 -31.00
C SER A 42 -0.84 17.30 -30.79
N LEU A 43 -1.93 17.18 -30.02
CA LEU A 43 -2.55 15.90 -29.71
C LEU A 43 -3.53 15.45 -30.79
N PRO A 44 -3.66 14.13 -31.06
CA PRO A 44 -4.60 13.58 -32.04
C PRO A 44 -6.06 13.56 -31.55
N PHE A 45 -6.34 14.07 -30.34
CA PHE A 45 -7.67 14.07 -29.70
C PHE A 45 -7.89 15.39 -28.94
N GLU A 46 -9.14 15.71 -28.63
CA GLU A 46 -9.49 16.86 -27.81
C GLU A 46 -9.28 16.56 -26.33
N LEU A 47 -8.78 17.56 -25.58
CA LEU A 47 -8.63 17.46 -24.14
C LEU A 47 -9.98 17.50 -23.42
N ASP A 48 -10.10 16.69 -22.38
CA ASP A 48 -11.22 16.79 -21.44
C ASP A 48 -11.10 18.07 -20.59
N ASP A 49 -12.24 18.58 -20.06
CA ASP A 49 -12.28 19.83 -19.29
C ASP A 49 -11.29 19.81 -18.11
N PHE A 50 -11.19 18.68 -17.40
CA PHE A 50 -10.28 18.54 -16.26
C PHE A 50 -8.80 18.59 -16.68
N GLN A 51 -8.44 18.06 -17.86
CA GLN A 51 -7.09 18.11 -18.39
C GLN A 51 -6.72 19.54 -18.77
N THR A 52 -7.65 20.26 -19.38
CA THR A 52 -7.47 21.69 -19.74
C THR A 52 -7.29 22.54 -18.49
N GLU A 53 -8.14 22.35 -17.46
CA GLU A 53 -8.05 23.07 -16.18
C GLU A 53 -6.71 22.81 -15.47
N ALA A 54 -6.25 21.55 -15.46
CA ALA A 54 -4.98 21.15 -14.86
C ALA A 54 -3.78 21.77 -15.59
N ASN A 55 -3.80 21.74 -16.94
CA ASN A 55 -2.73 22.28 -17.77
C ASN A 55 -2.63 23.81 -17.62
N ASP A 56 -3.75 24.53 -17.62
CA ASP A 56 -3.80 25.98 -17.40
C ASP A 56 -3.22 26.36 -16.02
N ALA A 57 -3.57 25.60 -14.97
CA ALA A 57 -3.06 25.84 -13.62
C ALA A 57 -1.54 25.60 -13.54
N LEU A 58 -1.04 24.54 -14.18
CA LEU A 58 0.38 24.23 -14.21
C LEU A 58 1.19 25.27 -14.99
N GLU A 59 0.68 25.74 -16.13
CA GLU A 59 1.32 26.80 -16.90
C GLU A 59 1.38 28.11 -16.12
N ALA A 60 0.34 28.41 -15.33
CA ALA A 60 0.28 29.56 -14.43
C ALA A 60 1.27 29.45 -13.25
N GLY A 61 1.85 28.27 -13.00
CA GLY A 61 2.89 28.04 -12.00
C GLY A 61 2.37 27.50 -10.67
N SER A 62 1.16 26.96 -10.62
CA SER A 62 0.62 26.24 -9.47
C SER A 62 1.16 24.81 -9.40
N ASN A 63 1.20 24.16 -8.21
CA ASN A 63 1.21 22.72 -8.12
C ASN A 63 -0.18 22.20 -8.53
N VAL A 64 -0.24 20.99 -9.07
CA VAL A 64 -1.51 20.41 -9.52
C VAL A 64 -1.69 19.02 -8.92
N LEU A 65 -2.85 18.77 -8.37
CA LEU A 65 -3.29 17.44 -7.94
C LEU A 65 -4.51 17.05 -8.76
N VAL A 66 -4.38 15.99 -9.56
CA VAL A 66 -5.47 15.44 -10.37
C VAL A 66 -6.02 14.19 -9.72
N ALA A 67 -7.29 14.21 -9.35
CA ALA A 67 -8.03 13.06 -8.82
C ALA A 67 -9.09 12.65 -9.85
N ALA A 68 -8.84 11.54 -10.56
CA ALA A 68 -9.76 11.04 -11.59
C ALA A 68 -9.71 9.51 -11.67
N PRO A 69 -10.78 8.85 -12.18
CA PRO A 69 -10.83 7.41 -12.31
C PRO A 69 -9.67 6.85 -13.16
N THR A 70 -9.36 5.57 -12.96
CA THR A 70 -8.42 4.86 -13.84
C THR A 70 -8.95 4.85 -15.28
N GLY A 71 -8.09 5.09 -16.25
CA GLY A 71 -8.47 5.20 -17.67
C GLY A 71 -9.08 6.56 -18.08
N ALA A 72 -9.21 7.54 -17.17
CA ALA A 72 -9.69 8.89 -17.52
C ALA A 72 -8.68 9.73 -18.33
N GLY A 73 -7.41 9.29 -18.46
CA GLY A 73 -6.38 10.02 -19.19
C GLY A 73 -5.63 11.05 -18.33
N LYS A 74 -5.43 10.78 -17.05
CA LYS A 74 -4.62 11.62 -16.12
C LYS A 74 -3.19 11.86 -16.64
N THR A 75 -2.63 10.88 -17.31
CA THR A 75 -1.25 10.91 -17.85
C THR A 75 -1.01 12.08 -18.78
N VAL A 76 -2.03 12.56 -19.50
CA VAL A 76 -1.93 13.74 -20.39
C VAL A 76 -1.47 15.00 -19.65
N VAL A 77 -1.85 15.15 -18.37
CA VAL A 77 -1.39 16.28 -17.54
C VAL A 77 0.10 16.13 -17.20
N ALA A 78 0.58 14.91 -16.98
CA ALA A 78 2.01 14.63 -16.81
C ALA A 78 2.79 14.89 -18.10
N ASP A 79 2.25 14.46 -19.24
CA ASP A 79 2.85 14.69 -20.55
C ASP A 79 2.94 16.19 -20.86
N PHE A 80 1.95 17.00 -20.45
CA PHE A 80 2.03 18.45 -20.51
C PHE A 80 3.13 19.03 -19.62
N ALA A 81 3.31 18.51 -18.40
CA ALA A 81 4.40 18.95 -17.52
C ALA A 81 5.78 18.73 -18.16
N ILE A 82 5.96 17.59 -18.81
CA ILE A 82 7.19 17.25 -19.55
C ILE A 82 7.36 18.18 -20.76
N TYR A 83 6.29 18.38 -21.55
CA TYR A 83 6.29 19.31 -22.67
C TYR A 83 6.70 20.72 -22.22
N LEU A 84 6.13 21.20 -21.12
CA LEU A 84 6.43 22.51 -20.55
C LEU A 84 7.89 22.61 -20.04
N ALA A 85 8.44 21.52 -19.50
CA ALA A 85 9.84 21.44 -19.11
C ALA A 85 10.77 21.55 -20.33
N GLN A 86 10.46 20.85 -21.41
CA GLN A 86 11.24 20.90 -22.64
C GLN A 86 11.19 22.30 -23.28
N GLU A 87 10.03 22.96 -23.35
CA GLU A 87 9.90 24.33 -23.83
C GLU A 87 10.73 25.34 -23.01
N ARG A 88 10.84 25.10 -21.69
CA ARG A 88 11.55 25.97 -20.76
C ARG A 88 13.03 25.60 -20.57
N ASN A 89 13.52 24.56 -21.24
CA ASN A 89 14.88 24.03 -21.07
C ASN A 89 15.23 23.71 -19.61
N VAL A 90 14.36 23.01 -18.92
CA VAL A 90 14.52 22.57 -17.54
C VAL A 90 14.25 21.08 -17.41
N LYS A 91 14.72 20.46 -16.33
CA LYS A 91 14.50 19.03 -16.09
C LYS A 91 13.10 18.73 -15.54
N ALA A 92 12.54 17.60 -15.96
CA ALA A 92 11.34 16.99 -15.41
C ALA A 92 11.63 15.57 -14.93
N PHE A 93 11.19 15.22 -13.72
CA PHE A 93 11.27 13.85 -13.21
C PHE A 93 9.89 13.23 -13.17
N TYR A 94 9.77 12.02 -13.69
CA TYR A 94 8.56 11.21 -13.62
C TYR A 94 8.76 10.09 -12.61
N THR A 95 8.06 10.11 -11.50
CA THR A 95 8.19 9.09 -10.48
C THR A 95 7.02 8.15 -10.45
N THR A 96 7.30 6.86 -10.22
CA THR A 96 6.30 5.81 -10.14
C THR A 96 6.49 4.96 -8.87
N PRO A 97 5.44 4.28 -8.39
CA PRO A 97 5.54 3.43 -7.20
C PRO A 97 6.31 2.12 -7.40
N ILE A 98 6.49 1.67 -8.62
CA ILE A 98 7.10 0.38 -8.91
C ILE A 98 7.93 0.42 -10.19
N LYS A 99 9.02 -0.37 -10.22
CA LYS A 99 9.96 -0.45 -11.35
C LYS A 99 9.27 -0.76 -12.69
N ALA A 100 8.30 -1.68 -12.71
CA ALA A 100 7.63 -2.07 -13.96
C ALA A 100 6.96 -0.86 -14.66
N LEU A 101 6.35 0.03 -13.88
CA LEU A 101 5.78 1.28 -14.40
C LEU A 101 6.86 2.24 -14.89
N SER A 102 8.00 2.33 -14.16
CA SER A 102 9.11 3.16 -14.59
C SER A 102 9.62 2.69 -15.96
N ASN A 103 9.80 1.38 -16.15
CA ASN A 103 10.26 0.82 -17.42
C ASN A 103 9.27 1.12 -18.55
N GLN A 104 7.97 0.85 -18.34
CA GLN A 104 6.94 1.13 -19.34
C GLN A 104 6.94 2.61 -19.72
N LYS A 105 6.91 3.52 -18.72
CA LYS A 105 6.88 4.96 -18.97
C LYS A 105 8.16 5.48 -19.63
N TYR A 106 9.31 4.86 -19.33
CA TYR A 106 10.56 5.14 -20.00
C TYR A 106 10.46 4.87 -21.51
N HIS A 107 9.97 3.70 -21.90
CA HIS A 107 9.78 3.36 -23.33
C HIS A 107 8.78 4.30 -24.00
N ASP A 108 7.62 4.56 -23.38
CA ASP A 108 6.64 5.53 -23.92
C ASP A 108 7.27 6.90 -24.19
N LEU A 109 8.12 7.39 -23.29
CA LEU A 109 8.77 8.69 -23.42
C LEU A 109 9.94 8.67 -24.43
N VAL A 110 10.67 7.56 -24.50
CA VAL A 110 11.72 7.38 -25.53
C VAL A 110 11.12 7.41 -26.95
N ASP A 111 9.95 6.80 -27.15
CA ASP A 111 9.25 6.82 -28.44
C ASP A 111 8.85 8.24 -28.85
N VAL A 112 8.55 9.11 -27.88
CA VAL A 112 8.14 10.51 -28.15
C VAL A 112 9.32 11.46 -28.25
N TYR A 113 10.30 11.37 -27.34
CA TYR A 113 11.37 12.38 -27.19
C TYR A 113 12.74 11.89 -27.64
N GLY A 114 12.90 10.58 -27.86
CA GLY A 114 14.16 9.95 -28.22
C GLY A 114 15.03 9.56 -27.03
N PRO A 115 15.93 8.56 -27.20
CA PRO A 115 16.72 7.99 -26.11
C PRO A 115 17.75 8.99 -25.52
N ASP A 116 18.18 9.99 -26.28
CA ASP A 116 19.15 10.99 -25.81
C ASP A 116 18.54 11.93 -24.76
N LYS A 117 17.23 12.13 -24.77
CA LYS A 117 16.52 13.05 -23.86
C LYS A 117 15.88 12.37 -22.66
N VAL A 118 15.78 11.07 -22.68
CA VAL A 118 15.09 10.31 -21.63
C VAL A 118 16.07 9.42 -20.89
N GLY A 119 16.01 9.45 -19.58
CA GLY A 119 16.76 8.60 -18.68
C GLY A 119 15.87 7.71 -17.84
N LEU A 120 16.44 6.63 -17.30
CA LEU A 120 15.77 5.72 -16.35
C LEU A 120 16.67 5.48 -15.14
N LEU A 121 16.13 5.71 -13.94
CA LEU A 121 16.81 5.43 -12.68
C LEU A 121 15.91 4.57 -11.77
N THR A 122 16.34 3.35 -11.54
CA THR A 122 15.70 2.43 -10.57
C THR A 122 16.77 1.85 -9.64
N GLY A 123 16.42 1.10 -8.62
CA GLY A 123 17.41 0.53 -7.69
C GLY A 123 18.50 -0.31 -8.35
N ASP A 124 18.24 -0.91 -9.51
CA ASP A 124 19.16 -1.81 -10.22
C ASP A 124 19.45 -1.40 -11.67
N THR A 125 18.94 -0.25 -12.12
CA THR A 125 19.10 0.21 -13.51
C THR A 125 19.38 1.71 -13.56
N SER A 126 20.43 2.11 -14.28
CA SER A 126 20.77 3.51 -14.53
C SER A 126 21.07 3.71 -16.00
N ILE A 127 20.19 4.40 -16.70
CA ILE A 127 20.33 4.76 -18.12
C ILE A 127 20.22 6.27 -18.23
N ASN A 128 21.19 6.94 -18.84
CA ASN A 128 21.18 8.36 -19.10
C ASN A 128 20.68 9.22 -17.92
N SER A 129 21.31 9.06 -16.75
CA SER A 129 20.88 9.68 -15.48
C SER A 129 20.83 11.21 -15.49
N GLU A 130 21.54 11.85 -16.41
CA GLU A 130 21.59 13.31 -16.57
C GLU A 130 20.65 13.85 -17.65
N ALA A 131 19.76 13.02 -18.21
CA ALA A 131 18.78 13.42 -19.22
C ALA A 131 17.88 14.58 -18.73
N ASP A 132 17.25 15.25 -19.70
CA ASP A 132 16.27 16.31 -19.42
C ASP A 132 14.98 15.75 -18.80
N ILE A 133 14.63 14.53 -19.16
CA ILE A 133 13.48 13.78 -18.63
C ILE A 133 14.02 12.52 -17.98
N VAL A 134 13.82 12.34 -16.68
CA VAL A 134 14.26 11.13 -15.99
C VAL A 134 13.06 10.44 -15.36
N VAL A 135 12.85 9.19 -15.77
CA VAL A 135 11.86 8.30 -15.15
C VAL A 135 12.54 7.55 -14.01
N MET A 136 11.89 7.48 -12.86
CA MET A 136 12.48 6.82 -11.69
C MET A 136 11.44 6.27 -10.74
N THR A 137 11.86 5.41 -9.81
CA THR A 137 11.00 5.10 -8.67
C THR A 137 11.08 6.22 -7.64
N THR A 138 10.01 6.38 -6.83
CA THR A 138 9.91 7.47 -5.85
C THR A 138 11.01 7.36 -4.79
N GLU A 139 11.44 6.15 -4.45
CA GLU A 139 12.55 5.88 -3.52
C GLU A 139 13.89 6.46 -4.02
N VAL A 140 14.15 6.36 -5.32
CA VAL A 140 15.37 6.93 -5.92
C VAL A 140 15.37 8.45 -5.80
N LEU A 141 14.25 9.11 -6.07
CA LEU A 141 14.14 10.56 -5.89
C LEU A 141 14.36 10.97 -4.43
N ARG A 142 13.78 10.24 -3.47
CA ARG A 142 14.03 10.48 -2.03
C ARG A 142 15.52 10.42 -1.71
N ASN A 143 16.21 9.36 -2.16
CA ASN A 143 17.64 9.20 -1.90
C ASN A 143 18.45 10.35 -2.51
N MET A 144 18.14 10.76 -3.76
CA MET A 144 18.78 11.92 -4.40
C MET A 144 18.57 13.23 -3.62
N LEU A 145 17.40 13.41 -3.00
CA LEU A 145 17.12 14.59 -2.15
C LEU A 145 17.97 14.57 -0.89
N TYR A 146 18.11 13.43 -0.23
CA TYR A 146 18.97 13.28 0.95
C TYR A 146 20.47 13.46 0.64
N GLU A 147 20.92 12.97 -0.53
CA GLU A 147 22.30 13.12 -1.00
C GLU A 147 22.60 14.49 -1.59
N ARG A 148 21.57 15.35 -1.76
CA ARG A 148 21.69 16.66 -2.40
C ARG A 148 22.33 16.57 -3.78
N SER A 149 21.87 15.59 -4.57
CA SER A 149 22.40 15.36 -5.93
C SER A 149 22.41 16.64 -6.77
N THR A 150 23.50 16.86 -7.49
CA THR A 150 23.64 18.01 -8.41
C THR A 150 22.63 17.98 -9.57
N THR A 151 22.12 16.80 -9.91
CA THR A 151 21.07 16.59 -10.94
C THR A 151 19.78 17.35 -10.61
N LEU A 152 19.53 17.64 -9.31
CA LEU A 152 18.34 18.38 -8.85
C LEU A 152 18.41 19.89 -9.18
N ASN A 153 19.57 20.44 -9.53
CA ASN A 153 19.74 21.90 -9.71
C ASN A 153 18.89 22.48 -10.85
N ALA A 154 18.70 21.73 -11.95
CA ALA A 154 17.89 22.14 -13.11
C ALA A 154 16.44 21.65 -13.02
N LEU A 155 16.06 20.91 -11.98
CA LEU A 155 14.74 20.33 -11.81
C LEU A 155 13.69 21.41 -11.56
N ARG A 156 12.58 21.35 -12.29
CA ARG A 156 11.45 22.28 -12.13
C ARG A 156 10.10 21.59 -12.02
N TYR A 157 9.97 20.37 -12.54
CA TYR A 157 8.74 19.61 -12.50
C TYR A 157 8.99 18.21 -11.98
N VAL A 158 8.16 17.76 -11.03
CA VAL A 158 8.14 16.39 -10.55
C VAL A 158 6.72 15.86 -10.72
N ILE A 159 6.58 14.82 -11.50
CA ILE A 159 5.35 14.06 -11.62
C ILE A 159 5.38 12.95 -10.58
N LEU A 160 4.40 12.95 -9.69
CA LEU A 160 4.17 11.91 -8.70
C LEU A 160 2.98 11.07 -9.19
N ASP A 161 3.27 9.97 -9.85
CA ASP A 161 2.21 9.09 -10.35
C ASP A 161 1.69 8.17 -9.23
N GLU A 162 0.39 7.85 -9.30
CA GLU A 162 -0.30 7.01 -8.34
C GLU A 162 -0.11 7.47 -6.87
N VAL A 163 -0.27 8.77 -6.60
CA VAL A 163 -0.03 9.38 -5.27
C VAL A 163 -0.79 8.70 -4.13
N HIS A 164 -1.92 8.04 -4.43
CA HIS A 164 -2.68 7.29 -3.43
C HIS A 164 -1.93 6.10 -2.80
N TYR A 165 -0.77 5.71 -3.37
CA TYR A 165 0.19 4.81 -2.73
C TYR A 165 0.80 5.35 -1.43
N LEU A 166 0.60 6.62 -1.11
CA LEU A 166 0.92 7.19 0.20
C LEU A 166 0.28 6.39 1.36
N ALA A 167 -0.85 5.73 1.12
CA ALA A 167 -1.48 4.83 2.09
C ALA A 167 -0.83 3.44 2.20
N ASP A 168 0.11 3.09 1.31
CA ASP A 168 0.83 1.81 1.39
C ASP A 168 1.72 1.76 2.64
N ARG A 169 1.61 0.67 3.42
CA ARG A 169 2.28 0.53 4.70
C ARG A 169 3.81 0.65 4.62
N PHE A 170 4.40 0.16 3.54
CA PHE A 170 5.86 0.05 3.40
C PHE A 170 6.46 1.20 2.57
N ARG A 171 5.76 1.63 1.52
CA ARG A 171 6.27 2.61 0.55
C ARG A 171 5.67 4.00 0.73
N GLY A 172 4.50 4.10 1.37
CA GLY A 172 3.80 5.37 1.54
C GLY A 172 4.63 6.51 2.15
N PRO A 173 5.45 6.26 3.19
CA PRO A 173 6.29 7.29 3.79
C PRO A 173 7.16 8.04 2.78
N VAL A 174 7.65 7.36 1.75
CA VAL A 174 8.55 7.94 0.74
C VAL A 174 7.90 9.10 -0.02
N TRP A 175 6.58 9.04 -0.28
CA TRP A 175 5.87 10.14 -0.96
C TRP A 175 5.83 11.39 -0.13
N GLU A 176 5.58 11.26 1.17
CA GLU A 176 5.57 12.40 2.08
C GLU A 176 6.96 13.02 2.19
N GLU A 177 7.99 12.20 2.36
CA GLU A 177 9.38 12.64 2.36
C GLU A 177 9.73 13.44 1.09
N VAL A 178 9.38 12.93 -0.08
CA VAL A 178 9.63 13.62 -1.35
C VAL A 178 8.87 14.95 -1.41
N ILE A 179 7.58 14.97 -1.08
CA ILE A 179 6.76 16.20 -1.12
C ILE A 179 7.31 17.27 -0.19
N ILE A 180 7.77 16.89 1.01
CA ILE A 180 8.29 17.81 2.01
C ILE A 180 9.67 18.34 1.60
N HIS A 181 10.57 17.47 1.13
CA HIS A 181 11.99 17.83 0.90
C HIS A 181 12.29 18.46 -0.47
N LEU A 182 11.38 18.33 -1.46
CA LEU A 182 11.56 18.98 -2.76
C LEU A 182 11.74 20.50 -2.61
N PRO A 183 12.69 21.13 -3.30
CA PRO A 183 12.82 22.57 -3.32
C PRO A 183 11.50 23.28 -3.69
N LYS A 184 11.17 24.37 -3.04
CA LYS A 184 9.91 25.12 -3.30
C LYS A 184 9.76 25.62 -4.74
N THR A 185 10.87 25.75 -5.47
CA THR A 185 10.90 26.14 -6.89
C THR A 185 10.44 25.02 -7.83
N VAL A 186 10.43 23.77 -7.36
CA VAL A 186 9.97 22.61 -8.13
C VAL A 186 8.45 22.50 -7.99
N LYS A 187 7.75 22.34 -9.10
CA LYS A 187 6.31 22.15 -9.16
C LYS A 187 5.97 20.68 -9.18
N ILE A 188 4.95 20.31 -8.40
CA ILE A 188 4.47 18.94 -8.29
C ILE A 188 3.22 18.77 -9.15
N VAL A 189 3.20 17.69 -9.91
CA VAL A 189 2.01 17.17 -10.60
C VAL A 189 1.66 15.82 -9.99
N GLY A 190 0.71 15.81 -9.08
CA GLY A 190 0.22 14.59 -8.43
C GLY A 190 -0.92 13.97 -9.24
N LEU A 191 -0.79 12.70 -9.61
CA LEU A 191 -1.83 11.92 -10.28
C LEU A 191 -2.38 10.89 -9.30
N SER A 192 -3.68 10.94 -9.02
CA SER A 192 -4.33 10.08 -8.04
C SER A 192 -5.57 9.40 -8.61
N ALA A 193 -5.90 8.23 -8.10
CA ALA A 193 -7.27 7.73 -8.17
C ALA A 193 -8.19 8.62 -7.34
N THR A 194 -9.51 8.48 -7.51
CA THR A 194 -10.49 9.20 -6.70
C THR A 194 -10.49 8.67 -5.26
N VAL A 195 -10.24 9.55 -4.28
CA VAL A 195 -10.27 9.28 -2.84
C VAL A 195 -11.22 10.24 -2.14
N SER A 196 -11.80 9.86 -0.98
CA SER A 196 -12.88 10.63 -0.36
C SER A 196 -12.43 11.92 0.33
N ASN A 197 -11.16 11.98 0.74
CA ASN A 197 -10.56 13.13 1.43
C ASN A 197 -9.48 13.81 0.57
N VAL A 198 -9.69 13.85 -0.74
CA VAL A 198 -8.72 14.46 -1.66
C VAL A 198 -8.54 15.95 -1.40
N GLU A 199 -9.56 16.64 -0.90
CA GLU A 199 -9.50 18.02 -0.49
C GLU A 199 -8.53 18.21 0.68
N ASP A 200 -8.59 17.35 1.70
CA ASP A 200 -7.67 17.41 2.86
C ASP A 200 -6.24 17.17 2.42
N PHE A 201 -6.04 16.19 1.54
CA PHE A 201 -4.74 15.90 0.96
C PHE A 201 -4.20 17.07 0.12
N SER A 202 -5.06 17.70 -0.68
CA SER A 202 -4.71 18.91 -1.45
C SER A 202 -4.37 20.09 -0.55
N ASN A 203 -5.14 20.30 0.54
CA ASN A 203 -4.90 21.35 1.52
C ASN A 203 -3.56 21.13 2.25
N TRP A 204 -3.23 19.87 2.57
CA TRP A 204 -1.92 19.53 3.10
C TRP A 204 -0.79 19.88 2.10
N ILE A 205 -0.89 19.46 0.84
CA ILE A 205 0.10 19.82 -0.19
C ILE A 205 0.22 21.35 -0.28
N ALA A 206 -0.90 22.09 -0.27
CA ALA A 206 -0.88 23.55 -0.30
C ALA A 206 -0.19 24.15 0.91
N SER A 207 -0.36 23.59 2.11
CA SER A 207 0.32 24.04 3.32
C SER A 207 1.84 23.85 3.25
N VAL A 208 2.28 22.73 2.63
CA VAL A 208 3.70 22.39 2.49
C VAL A 208 4.34 23.07 1.29
N ARG A 209 3.65 23.14 0.13
CA ARG A 209 4.22 23.54 -1.17
C ARG A 209 3.75 24.91 -1.68
N GLY A 210 2.74 25.50 -1.04
CA GLY A 210 2.10 26.75 -1.49
C GLY A 210 1.03 26.45 -2.53
N ASP A 211 0.81 27.41 -3.43
CA ASP A 211 -0.31 27.39 -4.38
C ASP A 211 -0.46 26.03 -5.10
N THR A 212 -1.58 25.39 -4.83
CA THR A 212 -1.89 24.02 -5.31
C THR A 212 -3.33 23.98 -5.82
N LYS A 213 -3.47 23.57 -7.07
CA LYS A 213 -4.79 23.41 -7.71
C LYS A 213 -5.21 21.95 -7.63
N LEU A 214 -6.35 21.73 -6.97
CA LEU A 214 -7.03 20.44 -7.00
C LEU A 214 -7.99 20.41 -8.20
N VAL A 215 -7.85 19.36 -9.02
CA VAL A 215 -8.74 19.11 -10.17
C VAL A 215 -9.35 17.72 -10.01
N ILE A 216 -10.67 17.67 -9.91
CA ILE A 216 -11.41 16.42 -9.70
C ILE A 216 -12.25 16.13 -10.94
N SER A 217 -12.20 14.88 -11.39
CA SER A 217 -13.12 14.35 -12.40
C SER A 217 -13.73 13.05 -11.92
N GLU A 218 -15.04 12.96 -11.98
CA GLU A 218 -15.77 11.71 -11.74
C GLU A 218 -16.16 11.02 -13.06
N HIS A 219 -15.88 11.68 -14.19
CA HIS A 219 -16.24 11.17 -15.50
C HIS A 219 -15.38 9.99 -15.89
N ARG A 220 -16.02 8.88 -16.24
CA ARG A 220 -15.37 7.69 -16.80
C ARG A 220 -15.63 7.68 -18.31
N PRO A 221 -14.58 7.73 -19.16
CA PRO A 221 -14.76 7.78 -20.61
C PRO A 221 -15.51 6.60 -21.20
N VAL A 222 -15.32 5.39 -20.62
CA VAL A 222 -16.04 4.18 -21.00
C VAL A 222 -16.92 3.76 -19.83
N PRO A 223 -18.26 3.80 -19.96
CA PRO A 223 -19.18 3.35 -18.91
C PRO A 223 -18.87 1.93 -18.46
N LEU A 224 -19.07 1.66 -17.16
CA LEU A 224 -18.82 0.34 -16.57
C LEU A 224 -20.12 -0.29 -16.11
N GLU A 225 -20.47 -1.42 -16.70
CA GLU A 225 -21.59 -2.23 -16.25
C GLU A 225 -21.15 -3.30 -15.25
N GLN A 226 -21.99 -3.52 -14.24
CA GLN A 226 -21.74 -4.48 -13.16
C GLN A 226 -22.59 -5.72 -13.35
N HIS A 227 -21.96 -6.90 -13.31
CA HIS A 227 -22.61 -8.18 -13.50
C HIS A 227 -22.25 -9.20 -12.42
N VAL A 228 -23.05 -10.24 -12.32
CA VAL A 228 -22.77 -11.43 -11.50
C VAL A 228 -22.90 -12.65 -12.39
N ILE A 229 -21.90 -13.53 -12.38
CA ILE A 229 -21.97 -14.81 -13.09
C ILE A 229 -22.32 -15.92 -12.12
N VAL A 230 -23.36 -16.68 -12.43
CA VAL A 230 -23.90 -17.79 -11.62
C VAL A 230 -23.91 -19.07 -12.42
N GLN A 231 -23.83 -20.21 -11.75
CA GLN A 231 -23.95 -21.54 -12.38
C GLN A 231 -24.76 -22.46 -11.47
N ALA A 232 -25.77 -23.14 -12.02
CA ALA A 232 -26.66 -23.95 -11.21
C ALA A 232 -26.04 -25.28 -10.73
N ASP A 233 -25.19 -25.87 -11.56
CA ASP A 233 -24.39 -27.08 -11.30
C ASP A 233 -23.32 -27.25 -12.40
N GLU A 234 -22.45 -28.25 -12.24
CA GLU A 234 -21.32 -28.49 -13.14
C GLU A 234 -21.70 -28.90 -14.59
N HIS A 235 -22.99 -29.23 -14.83
CA HIS A 235 -23.52 -29.67 -16.15
C HIS A 235 -24.33 -28.56 -16.82
N THR A 236 -24.53 -27.43 -16.16
CA THR A 236 -25.28 -26.30 -16.73
C THR A 236 -24.30 -25.21 -17.16
N GLU A 237 -24.64 -24.49 -18.21
CA GLU A 237 -23.89 -23.31 -18.63
C GLU A 237 -23.99 -22.22 -17.57
N PRO A 238 -22.92 -21.39 -17.37
CA PRO A 238 -22.99 -20.20 -16.55
C PRO A 238 -23.96 -19.17 -17.15
N GLU A 239 -24.51 -18.31 -16.29
CA GLU A 239 -25.40 -17.21 -16.68
C GLU A 239 -24.83 -15.90 -16.18
N VAL A 240 -24.67 -14.91 -17.06
CA VAL A 240 -24.27 -13.54 -16.69
C VAL A 240 -25.54 -12.71 -16.47
N LEU A 241 -25.72 -12.22 -15.25
CA LEU A 241 -26.87 -11.41 -14.84
C LEU A 241 -26.43 -10.03 -14.40
N ASP A 242 -27.19 -8.99 -14.76
CA ASP A 242 -26.91 -7.63 -14.31
C ASP A 242 -27.01 -7.52 -12.78
N LEU A 243 -26.06 -6.89 -12.13
CA LEU A 243 -26.12 -6.58 -10.71
C LEU A 243 -27.19 -5.55 -10.41
N TYR A 244 -27.35 -4.56 -11.29
CA TYR A 244 -28.32 -3.48 -11.17
C TYR A 244 -29.43 -3.58 -12.20
N ARG A 245 -30.60 -3.05 -11.82
CA ARG A 245 -31.75 -2.93 -12.72
C ARG A 245 -31.44 -1.94 -13.84
N ARG A 246 -31.84 -2.25 -15.08
CA ARG A 246 -31.79 -1.28 -16.19
C ARG A 246 -32.99 -0.34 -16.16
N ASP A 247 -32.78 0.90 -16.54
CA ASP A 247 -33.83 1.91 -16.76
C ASP A 247 -34.49 1.77 -18.13
N GLY A 248 -35.38 2.71 -18.49
CA GLY A 248 -36.07 2.75 -19.77
C GLY A 248 -35.16 3.01 -20.97
N ASN A 249 -33.94 3.48 -20.77
CA ASN A 249 -32.95 3.72 -21.80
C ASN A 249 -31.94 2.56 -21.93
N GLY A 250 -32.09 1.51 -21.11
CA GLY A 250 -31.21 0.36 -21.08
C GLY A 250 -29.95 0.56 -20.20
N GLU A 251 -29.79 1.67 -19.51
CA GLU A 251 -28.67 1.93 -18.63
C GLU A 251 -28.87 1.32 -17.24
N GLN A 252 -27.78 0.82 -16.63
CA GLN A 252 -27.84 0.28 -15.27
C GLN A 252 -28.06 1.42 -14.25
N THR A 253 -29.04 1.19 -13.35
CA THR A 253 -29.36 2.10 -12.24
C THR A 253 -28.53 1.76 -11.00
N THR A 254 -28.85 2.39 -9.86
CA THR A 254 -28.24 2.04 -8.55
C THR A 254 -29.05 1.03 -7.75
N LYS A 255 -30.19 0.53 -8.28
CA LYS A 255 -31.06 -0.45 -7.59
C LYS A 255 -30.69 -1.86 -8.01
N LEU A 256 -30.56 -2.75 -7.03
CA LEU A 256 -30.30 -4.18 -7.28
C LEU A 256 -31.34 -4.78 -8.23
N ASN A 257 -30.88 -5.67 -9.10
CA ASN A 257 -31.72 -6.40 -10.03
C ASN A 257 -32.53 -7.49 -9.29
N ALA A 258 -33.83 -7.43 -9.40
CA ALA A 258 -34.75 -8.40 -8.79
C ALA A 258 -34.62 -9.81 -9.42
N GLU A 259 -34.26 -9.87 -10.70
CA GLU A 259 -34.04 -11.13 -11.40
C GLU A 259 -32.84 -11.89 -10.81
N LEU A 260 -31.71 -11.18 -10.59
CA LEU A 260 -30.54 -11.75 -9.92
C LEU A 260 -30.89 -12.29 -8.52
N ILE A 261 -31.62 -11.50 -7.71
CA ILE A 261 -32.01 -11.91 -6.36
C ILE A 261 -32.86 -13.18 -6.43
N ASN A 262 -33.88 -13.20 -7.30
CA ASN A 262 -34.75 -14.37 -7.49
C ASN A 262 -33.96 -15.59 -7.96
N ARG A 263 -33.00 -15.41 -8.85
CA ARG A 263 -32.15 -16.49 -9.35
C ARG A 263 -31.29 -17.10 -8.25
N LEU A 264 -30.63 -16.28 -7.45
CA LEU A 264 -29.84 -16.73 -6.31
C LEU A 264 -30.69 -17.48 -5.27
N ASP A 265 -31.91 -16.99 -4.97
CA ASP A 265 -32.86 -17.67 -4.08
C ASP A 265 -33.25 -19.05 -4.62
N GLN A 266 -33.43 -19.20 -5.94
CA GLN A 266 -33.69 -20.49 -6.56
C GLN A 266 -32.50 -21.44 -6.43
N LEU A 267 -31.28 -20.95 -6.62
CA LEU A 267 -30.04 -21.72 -6.46
C LEU A 267 -29.84 -22.17 -5.01
N ASP A 268 -30.11 -21.30 -4.03
CA ASP A 268 -30.09 -21.64 -2.60
C ASP A 268 -31.07 -22.76 -2.26
N ARG A 269 -32.31 -22.70 -2.80
CA ARG A 269 -33.32 -23.76 -2.61
C ARG A 269 -32.89 -25.08 -3.26
N LYS A 270 -32.26 -25.03 -4.45
CA LYS A 270 -31.73 -26.22 -5.14
C LYS A 270 -30.58 -26.86 -4.32
N ALA A 271 -29.65 -26.05 -3.82
CA ALA A 271 -28.56 -26.52 -2.97
C ALA A 271 -29.07 -27.16 -1.67
N ALA A 272 -30.09 -26.55 -1.03
CA ALA A 272 -30.69 -27.07 0.19
C ALA A 272 -31.40 -28.42 -0.04
N ARG A 273 -32.05 -28.64 -1.22
CA ARG A 273 -32.68 -29.90 -1.58
C ARG A 273 -31.64 -31.00 -1.76
N ARG A 274 -30.56 -30.77 -2.51
CA ARG A 274 -29.44 -31.73 -2.70
C ARG A 274 -28.89 -32.23 -1.35
N ARG A 275 -28.71 -31.35 -0.38
CA ARG A 275 -28.24 -31.70 0.97
C ARG A 275 -29.27 -32.52 1.77
N GLY A 276 -30.55 -32.35 1.48
CA GLY A 276 -31.65 -33.16 2.05
C GLY A 276 -31.69 -34.60 1.49
N GLU A 277 -31.32 -34.78 0.22
CA GLU A 277 -31.29 -36.08 -0.45
C GLU A 277 -30.04 -36.92 -0.08
N GLU A 278 -28.93 -36.30 0.27
CA GLU A 278 -27.67 -36.93 0.72
C GLU A 278 -27.70 -37.43 2.19
N ARG A 279 -28.77 -37.20 2.94
CA ARG A 279 -28.91 -37.77 4.28
C ARG A 279 -29.30 -39.24 4.19
N PRO A 280 -28.45 -40.22 4.58
CA PRO A 280 -28.82 -41.61 4.64
C PRO A 280 -29.97 -41.78 5.63
N ASP A 281 -31.00 -42.50 5.15
CA ASP A 281 -32.20 -42.86 5.85
C ASP A 281 -31.87 -43.47 7.24
N LYS A 282 -31.93 -42.68 8.30
CA LYS A 282 -31.79 -43.17 9.67
C LYS A 282 -33.13 -43.84 10.03
N ARG A 283 -33.16 -45.16 9.80
CA ARG A 283 -34.21 -46.07 10.30
C ARG A 283 -34.61 -45.70 11.75
N LYS A 284 -35.89 -45.54 11.95
CA LYS A 284 -36.58 -45.31 13.19
C LYS A 284 -36.05 -46.20 14.31
N GLY A 285 -35.33 -45.61 15.27
CA GLY A 285 -35.03 -46.18 16.53
C GLY A 285 -35.79 -45.41 17.64
N PHE A 286 -36.81 -46.04 18.22
CA PHE A 286 -37.51 -45.53 19.39
C PHE A 286 -36.55 -45.43 20.58
N GLY A 287 -36.36 -44.24 21.11
CA GLY A 287 -35.63 -43.98 22.34
C GLY A 287 -36.10 -42.66 22.96
N ARG A 288 -37.02 -42.76 23.96
CA ARG A 288 -37.41 -41.66 24.84
C ARG A 288 -36.19 -41.26 25.70
N GLY A 289 -35.73 -40.01 25.61
CA GLY A 289 -34.77 -39.42 26.54
C GLY A 289 -35.03 -37.91 26.70
N ARG A 290 -35.30 -37.50 27.96
CA ARG A 290 -35.64 -36.18 28.41
C ARG A 290 -34.53 -35.14 28.19
N GLY A 291 -34.90 -33.95 27.76
CA GLY A 291 -34.58 -32.65 28.30
C GLY A 291 -33.09 -32.20 28.30
N GLY A 292 -32.73 -31.35 27.33
CA GLY A 292 -31.57 -30.47 27.38
C GLY A 292 -31.82 -29.30 26.41
N LYS A 293 -32.06 -28.10 26.95
CA LYS A 293 -32.02 -26.84 26.16
C LYS A 293 -30.59 -26.61 25.69
N GLY A 294 -30.20 -27.11 24.54
CA GLY A 294 -28.94 -26.88 23.89
C GLY A 294 -29.07 -25.73 22.87
N ALA A 295 -28.09 -24.89 22.86
CA ALA A 295 -27.91 -23.72 21.98
C ALA A 295 -28.37 -24.01 20.55
N LYS A 296 -29.10 -23.06 19.94
CA LYS A 296 -29.38 -23.03 18.50
C LYS A 296 -28.06 -22.79 17.75
N GLY A 297 -27.31 -23.85 17.50
CA GLY A 297 -26.25 -23.84 16.50
C GLY A 297 -26.92 -23.55 15.16
N HIS A 298 -26.54 -22.47 14.48
CA HIS A 298 -26.91 -22.21 13.10
C HIS A 298 -26.39 -23.41 12.29
N ALA A 299 -27.27 -24.19 11.71
CA ALA A 299 -26.87 -25.18 10.71
C ALA A 299 -26.17 -24.43 9.56
N PRO A 300 -24.99 -24.87 9.10
CA PRO A 300 -24.31 -24.22 7.98
C PRO A 300 -25.27 -24.14 6.80
N LYS A 301 -25.39 -22.93 6.19
CA LYS A 301 -26.22 -22.73 4.99
C LYS A 301 -25.76 -23.69 3.90
N ALA A 302 -26.70 -24.21 3.12
CA ALA A 302 -26.38 -25.00 1.93
C ALA A 302 -25.61 -24.14 0.94
N GLU A 303 -24.51 -24.64 0.39
CA GLU A 303 -23.63 -23.88 -0.49
C GLU A 303 -24.11 -23.98 -1.94
N ARG A 304 -24.21 -22.83 -2.60
CA ARG A 304 -24.42 -22.76 -4.05
C ARG A 304 -23.18 -23.28 -4.78
N HIS A 305 -23.39 -23.77 -6.02
CA HIS A 305 -22.28 -24.16 -6.88
C HIS A 305 -21.49 -22.91 -7.32
N THR A 306 -20.17 -22.92 -7.13
CA THR A 306 -19.31 -21.88 -7.67
C THR A 306 -18.97 -22.17 -9.12
N PRO A 307 -19.21 -21.24 -10.06
CA PRO A 307 -18.87 -21.41 -11.46
C PRO A 307 -17.42 -21.85 -11.68
N ARG A 308 -17.21 -22.84 -12.56
CA ARG A 308 -15.85 -23.28 -12.91
C ARG A 308 -15.16 -22.21 -13.76
N ARG A 309 -13.88 -21.94 -13.52
CA ARG A 309 -13.12 -20.88 -14.19
C ARG A 309 -13.16 -21.01 -15.71
N TRP A 310 -12.91 -22.20 -16.23
CA TRP A 310 -12.97 -22.44 -17.66
C TRP A 310 -14.37 -22.19 -18.26
N ALA A 311 -15.42 -22.54 -17.54
CA ALA A 311 -16.81 -22.32 -18.01
C ALA A 311 -17.15 -20.80 -18.00
N VAL A 312 -16.64 -20.06 -17.01
CA VAL A 312 -16.75 -18.58 -17.00
C VAL A 312 -16.08 -17.99 -18.23
N VAL A 313 -14.87 -18.44 -18.57
CA VAL A 313 -14.13 -17.91 -19.74
C VAL A 313 -14.84 -18.25 -21.04
N ASP A 314 -15.35 -19.45 -21.17
CA ASP A 314 -16.11 -19.92 -22.36
C ASP A 314 -17.37 -19.07 -22.57
N GLU A 315 -18.15 -18.84 -21.51
CA GLU A 315 -19.34 -17.96 -21.55
C GLU A 315 -18.96 -16.52 -21.94
N LEU A 316 -17.88 -15.96 -21.39
CA LEU A 316 -17.43 -14.62 -21.75
C LEU A 316 -16.94 -14.52 -23.20
N ASN A 317 -16.33 -15.57 -23.72
CA ASN A 317 -15.95 -15.66 -25.11
C ASN A 317 -17.20 -15.71 -26.02
N PHE A 318 -18.18 -16.51 -25.63
CA PHE A 318 -19.46 -16.61 -26.35
C PHE A 318 -20.21 -15.27 -26.40
N LEU A 319 -20.20 -14.51 -25.27
CA LEU A 319 -20.80 -13.18 -25.19
C LEU A 319 -19.96 -12.08 -25.86
N GLY A 320 -18.79 -12.40 -26.39
CA GLY A 320 -17.89 -11.45 -27.02
C GLY A 320 -17.30 -10.42 -26.05
N MET A 321 -17.14 -10.77 -24.78
CA MET A 321 -16.62 -9.88 -23.72
C MET A 321 -15.09 -9.93 -23.57
N LEU A 322 -14.38 -10.74 -24.36
CA LEU A 322 -12.90 -10.79 -24.34
C LEU A 322 -12.27 -9.63 -25.17
N PRO A 323 -11.03 -9.19 -24.91
CA PRO A 323 -10.11 -9.73 -23.89
C PRO A 323 -10.48 -9.35 -22.47
N GLY A 324 -10.10 -10.23 -21.52
CA GLY A 324 -10.48 -10.11 -20.12
C GLY A 324 -9.33 -10.32 -19.14
N ILE A 325 -9.48 -9.73 -17.94
CA ILE A 325 -8.62 -10.00 -16.80
C ILE A 325 -9.47 -10.68 -15.71
N TYR A 326 -9.01 -11.83 -15.23
CA TYR A 326 -9.67 -12.60 -14.19
C TYR A 326 -8.85 -12.54 -12.90
N PHE A 327 -9.30 -11.77 -11.91
CA PHE A 327 -8.60 -11.59 -10.65
C PHE A 327 -8.85 -12.75 -9.69
N ILE A 328 -7.75 -13.45 -9.36
CA ILE A 328 -7.70 -14.55 -8.39
C ILE A 328 -6.65 -14.18 -7.33
N PHE A 329 -7.04 -13.99 -6.06
CA PHE A 329 -6.13 -13.57 -4.99
C PHE A 329 -5.22 -14.71 -4.49
N SER A 330 -4.71 -15.51 -5.44
CA SER A 330 -3.81 -16.63 -5.20
C SER A 330 -2.96 -16.89 -6.44
N ARG A 331 -1.64 -16.84 -6.32
CA ARG A 331 -0.69 -17.10 -7.41
C ARG A 331 -0.87 -18.49 -7.99
N ASN A 332 -0.86 -19.50 -7.12
CA ASN A 332 -1.14 -20.88 -7.54
C ASN A 332 -2.55 -21.02 -8.15
N GLY A 333 -3.51 -20.24 -7.66
CA GLY A 333 -4.87 -20.19 -8.23
C GLY A 333 -4.87 -19.65 -9.66
N CYS A 334 -4.00 -18.68 -10.00
CA CYS A 334 -3.85 -18.18 -11.37
C CYS A 334 -3.28 -19.25 -12.31
N ASP A 335 -2.21 -19.93 -11.90
CA ASP A 335 -1.59 -20.99 -12.69
C ASP A 335 -2.56 -22.19 -12.89
N GLN A 336 -3.25 -22.59 -11.84
CA GLN A 336 -4.29 -23.62 -11.92
C GLN A 336 -5.45 -23.23 -12.84
N ALA A 337 -5.79 -21.93 -12.92
CA ALA A 337 -6.86 -21.46 -13.80
C ALA A 337 -6.47 -21.63 -15.28
N VAL A 338 -5.22 -21.29 -15.62
CA VAL A 338 -4.66 -21.55 -16.96
C VAL A 338 -4.71 -23.03 -17.29
N GLU A 339 -4.22 -23.89 -16.39
CA GLU A 339 -4.26 -25.35 -16.59
C GLU A 339 -5.69 -25.90 -16.75
N GLN A 340 -6.66 -25.38 -16.00
CA GLN A 340 -8.07 -25.77 -16.13
C GLN A 340 -8.65 -25.40 -17.49
N CYS A 341 -8.34 -24.23 -18.05
CA CYS A 341 -8.78 -23.82 -19.37
C CYS A 341 -8.19 -24.71 -20.48
N ILE A 342 -6.88 -24.95 -20.41
CA ILE A 342 -6.18 -25.84 -21.35
C ILE A 342 -6.74 -27.26 -21.29
N ASN A 343 -6.91 -27.82 -20.07
CA ASN A 343 -7.45 -29.16 -19.88
C ASN A 343 -8.93 -29.30 -20.33
N ALA A 344 -9.67 -28.19 -20.34
CA ALA A 344 -11.02 -28.13 -20.87
C ALA A 344 -11.04 -28.06 -22.42
N GLY A 345 -9.89 -27.90 -23.07
CA GLY A 345 -9.77 -27.83 -24.53
C GLY A 345 -10.23 -26.49 -25.09
N LEU A 346 -10.12 -25.40 -24.32
CA LEU A 346 -10.43 -24.05 -24.80
C LEU A 346 -9.28 -23.52 -25.66
N GLU A 347 -9.58 -23.03 -26.85
CA GLU A 347 -8.66 -22.37 -27.77
C GLU A 347 -9.24 -20.99 -28.10
N LEU A 348 -8.55 -19.91 -27.75
CA LEU A 348 -9.01 -18.53 -27.95
C LEU A 348 -8.26 -17.79 -29.06
N THR A 349 -7.29 -18.45 -29.69
CA THR A 349 -6.42 -17.89 -30.72
C THR A 349 -6.63 -18.55 -32.07
N THR A 350 -6.27 -17.84 -33.13
CA THR A 350 -6.20 -18.36 -34.50
C THR A 350 -4.78 -18.80 -34.83
N ASP A 351 -4.61 -19.65 -35.88
CA ASP A 351 -3.28 -20.08 -36.35
C ASP A 351 -2.34 -18.91 -36.72
N GLU A 352 -2.91 -17.81 -37.23
CA GLU A 352 -2.15 -16.60 -37.55
C GLU A 352 -1.66 -15.91 -36.25
N GLU A 353 -2.51 -15.83 -35.23
CA GLU A 353 -2.17 -15.28 -33.93
C GLU A 353 -1.11 -16.16 -33.23
N VAL A 354 -1.25 -17.46 -33.23
CA VAL A 354 -0.23 -18.41 -32.71
C VAL A 354 1.12 -18.17 -33.37
N THR A 355 1.17 -17.95 -34.69
CA THR A 355 2.42 -17.67 -35.43
C THR A 355 3.05 -16.35 -34.95
N LYS A 356 2.24 -15.30 -34.71
CA LYS A 356 2.71 -14.03 -34.16
C LYS A 356 3.22 -14.17 -32.73
N ILE A 357 2.47 -14.89 -31.87
CA ILE A 357 2.87 -15.17 -30.49
C ILE A 357 4.23 -15.85 -30.43
N ARG A 358 4.43 -16.90 -31.24
CA ARG A 358 5.72 -17.62 -31.31
C ARG A 358 6.85 -16.69 -31.65
N ARG A 359 6.69 -15.86 -32.66
CA ARG A 359 7.72 -14.90 -33.09
C ARG A 359 8.06 -13.92 -31.95
N ILE A 360 7.07 -13.29 -31.31
CA ILE A 360 7.28 -12.31 -30.25
C ILE A 360 7.95 -12.96 -29.03
N VAL A 361 7.49 -14.16 -28.64
CA VAL A 361 8.07 -14.90 -27.51
C VAL A 361 9.51 -15.28 -27.82
N ASP A 362 9.82 -15.77 -29.02
CA ASP A 362 11.19 -16.15 -29.40
C ASP A 362 12.11 -14.92 -29.44
N GLU A 363 11.65 -13.77 -30.00
CA GLU A 363 12.39 -12.52 -30.01
C GLU A 363 12.73 -12.02 -28.59
N MET A 364 11.78 -12.11 -27.65
CA MET A 364 11.99 -11.62 -26.29
C MET A 364 12.84 -12.54 -25.41
N VAL A 365 12.87 -13.83 -25.70
CA VAL A 365 13.59 -14.83 -24.88
C VAL A 365 15.00 -15.07 -25.41
N GLU A 366 15.25 -14.80 -26.70
CA GLU A 366 16.54 -15.05 -27.35
C GLU A 366 17.68 -14.32 -26.62
N GLY A 367 18.68 -15.07 -26.17
CA GLY A 367 19.84 -14.53 -25.46
C GLY A 367 19.63 -14.14 -24.00
N GLN A 368 18.39 -14.16 -23.50
CA GLN A 368 18.06 -13.71 -22.12
C GLN A 368 18.13 -14.85 -21.08
N LEU A 369 17.80 -16.07 -21.49
CA LEU A 369 17.73 -17.23 -20.59
C LEU A 369 18.47 -18.43 -21.16
N THR A 370 19.12 -19.20 -20.29
CA THR A 370 19.74 -20.47 -20.67
C THR A 370 18.68 -21.57 -20.83
N GLN A 371 19.06 -22.67 -21.50
CA GLN A 371 18.16 -23.84 -21.63
C GLN A 371 17.80 -24.46 -20.28
N GLU A 372 18.70 -24.37 -19.29
CA GLU A 372 18.44 -24.84 -17.93
C GLU A 372 17.43 -23.94 -17.22
N ASP A 373 17.57 -22.62 -17.37
CA ASP A 373 16.61 -21.65 -16.81
C ASP A 373 15.22 -21.84 -17.41
N LEU A 374 15.13 -21.98 -18.73
CA LEU A 374 13.86 -22.24 -19.44
C LEU A 374 13.19 -23.52 -18.94
N LYS A 375 13.97 -24.58 -18.68
CA LYS A 375 13.43 -25.83 -18.13
C LYS A 375 12.97 -25.65 -16.69
N ALA A 376 13.77 -25.00 -15.84
CA ALA A 376 13.42 -24.73 -14.45
C ALA A 376 12.17 -23.87 -14.30
N LEU A 377 11.98 -22.90 -15.19
CA LEU A 377 10.84 -22.01 -15.25
C LEU A 377 9.62 -22.59 -15.99
N GLN A 378 9.67 -23.87 -16.42
CA GLN A 378 8.59 -24.54 -17.16
C GLN A 378 8.14 -23.77 -18.43
N PHE A 379 9.10 -23.16 -19.15
CA PHE A 379 8.85 -22.31 -20.29
C PHE A 379 7.95 -22.96 -21.35
N SER A 380 8.10 -24.26 -21.62
CA SER A 380 7.25 -24.95 -22.60
C SER A 380 5.76 -24.92 -22.24
N LYS A 381 5.41 -25.05 -20.95
CA LYS A 381 4.03 -24.92 -20.50
C LYS A 381 3.54 -23.48 -20.62
N PHE A 382 4.37 -22.51 -20.23
CA PHE A 382 4.08 -21.10 -20.35
C PHE A 382 3.81 -20.71 -21.81
N ARG A 383 4.71 -21.09 -22.74
CA ARG A 383 4.56 -20.83 -24.17
C ARG A 383 3.29 -21.45 -24.72
N PHE A 384 3.02 -22.70 -24.41
CA PHE A 384 1.80 -23.38 -24.86
C PHE A 384 0.54 -22.64 -24.39
N ALA A 385 0.48 -22.21 -23.14
CA ALA A 385 -0.67 -21.44 -22.64
C ALA A 385 -0.89 -20.13 -23.40
N LEU A 386 0.21 -19.42 -23.75
CA LEU A 386 0.13 -18.20 -24.57
C LEU A 386 -0.40 -18.50 -25.99
N GLU A 387 0.03 -19.61 -26.59
CA GLU A 387 -0.43 -20.05 -27.89
C GLU A 387 -1.94 -20.36 -27.90
N GLU A 388 -2.51 -20.83 -26.77
CA GLU A 388 -3.95 -21.05 -26.58
C GLU A 388 -4.72 -19.75 -26.18
N GLY A 389 -4.03 -18.62 -26.02
CA GLY A 389 -4.61 -17.32 -25.66
C GLY A 389 -4.80 -17.08 -24.16
N PHE A 390 -4.15 -17.88 -23.30
CA PHE A 390 -4.20 -17.77 -21.84
C PHE A 390 -2.87 -17.37 -21.24
N ALA A 391 -2.92 -16.60 -20.14
CA ALA A 391 -1.74 -16.34 -19.34
C ALA A 391 -2.08 -16.24 -17.85
N SER A 392 -1.12 -16.59 -16.98
CA SER A 392 -1.10 -16.11 -15.61
C SER A 392 -0.25 -14.83 -15.51
N HIS A 393 -0.60 -13.94 -14.56
CA HIS A 393 0.20 -12.75 -14.27
C HIS A 393 0.22 -12.48 -12.76
N HIS A 394 1.35 -12.72 -12.14
CA HIS A 394 1.52 -12.54 -10.70
C HIS A 394 2.98 -12.36 -10.30
N ALA A 395 3.23 -11.84 -9.09
CA ALA A 395 4.57 -11.55 -8.59
C ALA A 395 5.48 -12.79 -8.42
N GLY A 396 4.97 -14.02 -8.56
CA GLY A 396 5.74 -15.26 -8.56
C GLY A 396 6.40 -15.59 -9.91
N MET A 397 6.07 -14.84 -10.98
CA MET A 397 6.70 -14.97 -12.29
C MET A 397 7.94 -14.08 -12.38
N ILE A 398 8.92 -14.49 -13.18
CA ILE A 398 10.06 -13.63 -13.52
C ILE A 398 9.59 -12.43 -14.35
N ALA A 399 10.39 -11.33 -14.33
CA ALA A 399 10.02 -10.09 -15.01
C ALA A 399 9.82 -10.29 -16.51
N LEU A 400 10.70 -11.04 -17.17
CA LEU A 400 10.60 -11.34 -18.59
C LEU A 400 9.26 -11.98 -18.98
N PHE A 401 8.80 -12.99 -18.23
CA PHE A 401 7.53 -13.65 -18.54
C PHE A 401 6.34 -12.71 -18.35
N ARG A 402 6.37 -11.84 -17.34
CA ARG A 402 5.33 -10.83 -17.16
C ARG A 402 5.29 -9.85 -18.34
N GLN A 403 6.45 -9.36 -18.79
CA GLN A 403 6.55 -8.46 -19.95
C GLN A 403 6.04 -9.11 -21.25
N ILE A 404 6.33 -10.40 -21.46
CA ILE A 404 5.77 -11.16 -22.58
C ILE A 404 4.24 -11.17 -22.51
N VAL A 405 3.66 -11.46 -21.34
CA VAL A 405 2.20 -11.46 -21.16
C VAL A 405 1.62 -10.08 -21.41
N GLU A 406 2.22 -9.04 -20.85
CA GLU A 406 1.81 -7.64 -21.00
C GLU A 406 1.78 -7.24 -22.47
N ARG A 407 2.87 -7.48 -23.20
CA ARG A 407 2.97 -7.18 -24.65
C ARG A 407 1.94 -7.95 -25.48
N LEU A 408 1.80 -9.26 -25.26
CA LEU A 408 0.85 -10.07 -26.01
C LEU A 408 -0.60 -9.69 -25.71
N PHE A 409 -0.91 -9.30 -24.46
CA PHE A 409 -2.24 -8.83 -24.09
C PHE A 409 -2.55 -7.45 -24.70
N GLU A 410 -1.59 -6.55 -24.73
CA GLU A 410 -1.72 -5.24 -25.35
C GLU A 410 -1.94 -5.33 -26.87
N GLU A 411 -1.24 -6.27 -27.54
CA GLU A 411 -1.46 -6.59 -28.95
C GLU A 411 -2.77 -7.39 -29.19
N GLY A 412 -3.51 -7.73 -28.12
CA GLY A 412 -4.77 -8.47 -28.21
C GLY A 412 -4.61 -9.95 -28.60
N LEU A 413 -3.40 -10.50 -28.50
CA LEU A 413 -3.08 -11.90 -28.82
C LEU A 413 -3.44 -12.84 -27.67
N VAL A 414 -3.10 -12.49 -26.42
CA VAL A 414 -3.62 -13.16 -25.22
C VAL A 414 -5.02 -12.61 -24.93
N LYS A 415 -6.00 -13.49 -24.82
CA LYS A 415 -7.41 -13.12 -24.66
C LYS A 415 -7.89 -13.14 -23.21
N MET A 416 -7.29 -13.99 -22.35
CA MET A 416 -7.62 -14.05 -20.93
C MET A 416 -6.36 -14.11 -20.08
N VAL A 417 -6.25 -13.17 -19.13
CA VAL A 417 -5.16 -13.13 -18.14
C VAL A 417 -5.72 -13.41 -16.75
N PHE A 418 -5.23 -14.45 -16.08
CA PHE A 418 -5.52 -14.76 -14.70
C PHE A 418 -4.49 -14.05 -13.80
N ALA A 419 -4.92 -13.11 -12.99
CA ALA A 419 -4.01 -12.22 -12.28
C ALA A 419 -4.30 -12.11 -10.78
N THR A 420 -3.25 -11.78 -10.01
CA THR A 420 -3.37 -11.29 -8.64
C THR A 420 -3.59 -9.78 -8.62
N GLU A 421 -3.94 -9.20 -7.48
CA GLU A 421 -4.18 -7.76 -7.33
C GLU A 421 -3.00 -6.87 -7.80
N THR A 422 -1.78 -7.41 -7.84
CA THR A 422 -0.59 -6.69 -8.30
C THR A 422 -0.70 -6.18 -9.74
N LEU A 423 -1.49 -6.82 -10.60
CA LEU A 423 -1.76 -6.34 -11.96
C LEU A 423 -2.65 -5.09 -11.96
N ALA A 424 -3.52 -4.92 -10.96
CA ALA A 424 -4.37 -3.73 -10.84
C ALA A 424 -3.56 -2.47 -10.53
N LEU A 425 -2.35 -2.64 -10.02
CA LEU A 425 -1.48 -1.59 -9.54
C LEU A 425 -0.57 -1.09 -10.69
N GLY A 426 -1.08 -0.13 -11.45
CA GLY A 426 -0.27 0.75 -12.30
C GLY A 426 0.11 0.24 -13.68
N ILE A 427 0.06 -1.05 -14.02
CA ILE A 427 0.38 -1.56 -15.36
C ILE A 427 -0.75 -1.17 -16.32
N ASN A 428 -0.42 -0.60 -17.47
CA ASN A 428 -1.42 -0.21 -18.47
C ASN A 428 -1.88 -1.43 -19.29
N MET A 429 -2.72 -2.25 -18.71
CA MET A 429 -3.37 -3.40 -19.37
C MET A 429 -4.89 -3.25 -19.32
N PRO A 430 -5.50 -2.39 -20.16
CA PRO A 430 -6.94 -2.26 -20.18
C PRO A 430 -7.58 -3.44 -20.89
N ALA A 431 -8.63 -4.01 -20.28
CA ALA A 431 -9.40 -5.13 -20.81
C ALA A 431 -10.82 -4.70 -21.20
N ARG A 432 -11.55 -5.49 -21.97
CA ARG A 432 -12.96 -5.27 -22.21
C ARG A 432 -13.79 -5.67 -20.99
N CYS A 433 -13.43 -6.79 -20.35
CA CYS A 433 -14.07 -7.22 -19.11
C CYS A 433 -13.04 -7.50 -18.00
N VAL A 434 -13.50 -7.37 -16.77
CA VAL A 434 -12.78 -7.76 -15.55
C VAL A 434 -13.67 -8.70 -14.74
N VAL A 435 -13.12 -9.85 -14.37
CA VAL A 435 -13.77 -10.81 -13.48
C VAL A 435 -13.12 -10.78 -12.11
N VAL A 436 -13.92 -10.71 -11.05
CA VAL A 436 -13.45 -10.80 -9.65
C VAL A 436 -13.99 -12.11 -9.06
N GLU A 437 -13.10 -13.05 -8.76
CA GLU A 437 -13.50 -14.39 -8.30
C GLU A 437 -14.14 -14.37 -6.93
N LYS A 438 -13.60 -13.58 -6.00
CA LYS A 438 -14.08 -13.44 -4.61
C LYS A 438 -14.04 -12.02 -4.16
N LEU A 439 -14.93 -11.65 -3.24
CA LEU A 439 -14.94 -10.32 -2.62
C LEU A 439 -14.13 -10.25 -1.31
N GLU A 440 -13.27 -11.24 -1.09
CA GLU A 440 -12.36 -11.32 0.05
C GLU A 440 -10.98 -11.81 -0.40
N LYS A 441 -9.93 -11.38 0.30
CA LYS A 441 -8.54 -11.78 0.05
C LYS A 441 -7.85 -12.18 1.35
N PHE A 442 -6.69 -12.84 1.25
CA PHE A 442 -5.83 -13.14 2.39
C PHE A 442 -4.79 -12.04 2.55
N ASP A 443 -4.71 -11.42 3.73
CA ASP A 443 -3.82 -10.29 4.03
C ASP A 443 -2.49 -10.70 4.70
N GLY A 444 -2.23 -12.01 4.82
CA GLY A 444 -1.10 -12.58 5.57
C GLY A 444 -1.50 -13.13 6.94
N THR A 445 -2.52 -12.58 7.58
CA THR A 445 -3.01 -13.01 8.90
C THR A 445 -4.37 -13.69 8.83
N GLY A 446 -5.23 -13.31 7.87
CA GLY A 446 -6.58 -13.83 7.74
C GLY A 446 -7.26 -13.45 6.44
N HIS A 447 -8.52 -13.90 6.27
CA HIS A 447 -9.36 -13.46 5.17
C HIS A 447 -10.05 -12.15 5.53
N VAL A 448 -9.80 -11.12 4.71
CA VAL A 448 -10.39 -9.78 4.83
C VAL A 448 -11.22 -9.46 3.59
N GLY A 449 -12.32 -8.73 3.76
CA GLY A 449 -13.12 -8.26 2.64
C GLY A 449 -12.38 -7.21 1.82
N LEU A 450 -12.63 -7.18 0.50
CA LEU A 450 -12.12 -6.11 -0.35
C LEU A 450 -12.67 -4.75 0.11
N THR A 451 -11.83 -3.74 0.04
CA THR A 451 -12.27 -2.35 0.20
C THR A 451 -12.91 -1.82 -1.10
N PRO A 452 -13.79 -0.81 -1.05
CA PRO A 452 -14.32 -0.18 -2.25
C PRO A 452 -13.24 0.37 -3.19
N GLY A 453 -12.13 0.84 -2.64
CA GLY A 453 -10.98 1.33 -3.41
C GLY A 453 -10.31 0.22 -4.21
N GLU A 454 -9.97 -0.89 -3.57
CA GLU A 454 -9.40 -2.07 -4.23
C GLU A 454 -10.34 -2.60 -5.32
N PHE A 455 -11.63 -2.74 -5.02
CA PHE A 455 -12.62 -3.16 -6.00
C PHE A 455 -12.69 -2.21 -7.20
N THR A 456 -12.63 -0.90 -6.96
CA THR A 456 -12.61 0.13 -8.02
C THR A 456 -11.33 0.07 -8.85
N GLN A 457 -10.17 -0.18 -8.24
CA GLN A 457 -8.90 -0.35 -8.96
C GLN A 457 -8.92 -1.59 -9.85
N LEU A 458 -9.41 -2.73 -9.34
CA LEU A 458 -9.57 -3.96 -10.13
C LEU A 458 -10.51 -3.73 -11.32
N THR A 459 -11.72 -3.29 -11.05
CA THR A 459 -12.77 -3.10 -12.07
C THR A 459 -12.52 -1.90 -12.97
N GLY A 460 -11.67 -0.98 -12.51
CA GLY A 460 -11.18 0.17 -13.27
C GLY A 460 -10.48 -0.17 -14.58
N ARG A 461 -9.95 -1.39 -14.69
CA ARG A 461 -9.29 -1.91 -15.89
C ARG A 461 -10.25 -2.30 -17.01
N ALA A 462 -11.55 -2.44 -16.73
CA ALA A 462 -12.52 -2.79 -17.76
C ALA A 462 -12.91 -1.57 -18.61
N GLY A 463 -13.03 -1.73 -19.92
CA GLY A 463 -13.40 -0.70 -20.88
C GLY A 463 -12.19 0.08 -21.44
N ARG A 464 -11.78 -0.23 -22.66
CA ARG A 464 -10.66 0.40 -23.37
C ARG A 464 -11.12 1.69 -24.04
N ARG A 465 -10.52 2.82 -23.64
CA ARG A 465 -10.85 4.15 -24.24
C ARG A 465 -10.58 4.13 -25.74
N GLY A 466 -11.55 4.62 -26.52
CA GLY A 466 -11.45 4.67 -28.00
C GLY A 466 -11.69 3.33 -28.72
N ILE A 467 -11.84 2.22 -28.00
CA ILE A 467 -12.07 0.89 -28.56
C ILE A 467 -13.43 0.34 -28.12
N ASP A 468 -13.67 0.31 -26.80
CA ASP A 468 -14.90 -0.24 -26.25
C ASP A 468 -15.92 0.88 -25.97
N THR A 469 -17.20 0.59 -26.17
CA THR A 469 -18.31 1.48 -25.82
C THR A 469 -18.76 1.27 -24.38
N ILE A 470 -18.58 0.07 -23.82
CA ILE A 470 -18.95 -0.35 -22.49
C ILE A 470 -17.87 -1.30 -21.97
N GLY A 471 -17.48 -1.13 -20.71
CA GLY A 471 -16.66 -2.07 -19.97
C GLY A 471 -17.52 -2.92 -19.04
N HIS A 472 -17.10 -4.15 -18.76
CA HIS A 472 -17.87 -5.11 -17.96
C HIS A 472 -17.08 -5.52 -16.72
N ALA A 473 -17.66 -5.31 -15.53
CA ALA A 473 -17.15 -5.83 -14.27
C ALA A 473 -18.06 -6.99 -13.78
N ILE A 474 -17.46 -8.15 -13.59
CA ILE A 474 -18.20 -9.38 -13.34
C ILE A 474 -17.72 -9.97 -12.01
N VAL A 475 -18.64 -10.21 -11.07
CA VAL A 475 -18.36 -10.93 -9.83
C VAL A 475 -18.86 -12.36 -9.95
N VAL A 476 -18.01 -13.32 -9.58
CA VAL A 476 -18.38 -14.74 -9.60
C VAL A 476 -19.19 -15.07 -8.35
N ASP A 477 -20.31 -15.81 -8.51
CA ASP A 477 -21.04 -16.35 -7.37
C ASP A 477 -20.18 -17.39 -6.63
N HIS A 478 -19.81 -17.06 -5.42
CA HIS A 478 -18.92 -17.83 -4.57
C HIS A 478 -19.53 -18.04 -3.19
N HIS A 479 -18.93 -18.92 -2.39
CA HIS A 479 -19.38 -19.15 -1.03
C HIS A 479 -19.48 -17.85 -0.24
N GLY A 480 -20.64 -17.59 0.35
CA GLY A 480 -20.88 -16.36 1.12
C GLY A 480 -21.21 -15.10 0.30
N PHE A 481 -21.25 -15.19 -1.05
CA PHE A 481 -21.61 -14.04 -1.89
C PHE A 481 -23.01 -13.49 -1.61
N VAL A 482 -23.10 -12.19 -1.45
CA VAL A 482 -24.34 -11.44 -1.27
C VAL A 482 -24.33 -10.24 -2.24
N PRO A 483 -25.36 -10.06 -3.09
CA PRO A 483 -25.41 -8.96 -4.05
C PRO A 483 -25.24 -7.57 -3.42
N ALA A 484 -25.75 -7.39 -2.20
CA ALA A 484 -25.62 -6.12 -1.47
C ALA A 484 -24.15 -5.78 -1.14
N THR A 485 -23.29 -6.77 -0.91
CA THR A 485 -21.84 -6.56 -0.70
C THR A 485 -21.19 -6.07 -1.98
N ALA A 486 -21.45 -6.72 -3.13
CA ALA A 486 -20.92 -6.26 -4.42
C ALA A 486 -21.43 -4.85 -4.76
N ALA A 487 -22.71 -4.56 -4.50
CA ALA A 487 -23.26 -3.22 -4.70
C ALA A 487 -22.65 -2.16 -3.76
N SER A 488 -22.31 -2.52 -2.53
CA SER A 488 -21.62 -1.62 -1.60
C SER A 488 -20.21 -1.31 -2.09
N LEU A 489 -19.48 -2.30 -2.62
CA LEU A 489 -18.14 -2.14 -3.16
C LEU A 489 -18.11 -1.33 -4.47
N SER A 490 -19.10 -1.54 -5.35
CA SER A 490 -19.23 -0.81 -6.62
C SER A 490 -19.90 0.55 -6.47
N SER A 491 -20.41 0.90 -5.27
CA SER A 491 -20.96 2.20 -5.02
C SER A 491 -19.85 3.27 -5.09
N LYS A 492 -20.21 4.49 -5.49
CA LYS A 492 -19.30 5.66 -5.58
C LYS A 492 -18.71 6.10 -4.21
N ARG A 493 -18.77 5.27 -3.17
CA ARG A 493 -18.17 5.55 -1.87
C ARG A 493 -16.67 5.35 -1.98
N VAL A 494 -15.99 6.43 -2.11
CA VAL A 494 -14.55 6.51 -2.18
C VAL A 494 -13.99 6.25 -0.78
N TYR A 495 -12.88 5.56 -0.66
CA TYR A 495 -12.19 5.33 0.61
C TYR A 495 -11.29 6.53 0.95
N PRO A 496 -11.10 6.84 2.25
CA PRO A 496 -10.17 7.89 2.65
C PRO A 496 -8.73 7.45 2.45
N LEU A 497 -7.90 8.37 1.98
CA LEU A 497 -6.45 8.24 1.96
C LEU A 497 -5.93 8.51 3.38
N HIS A 498 -5.25 7.56 3.99
CA HIS A 498 -4.61 7.72 5.29
C HIS A 498 -3.10 7.62 5.14
N SER A 499 -2.39 8.46 5.87
CA SER A 499 -0.95 8.39 5.93
C SER A 499 -0.47 7.10 6.59
N SER A 500 0.56 6.50 6.01
CA SER A 500 1.34 5.41 6.60
C SER A 500 2.70 5.88 7.12
N PHE A 501 2.94 7.20 7.13
CA PHE A 501 4.22 7.80 7.47
C PHE A 501 4.62 7.51 8.90
N ARG A 502 5.85 7.00 9.06
CA ARG A 502 6.53 6.78 10.33
C ARG A 502 8.01 7.11 10.17
N PRO A 503 8.62 7.83 11.12
CA PRO A 503 10.05 8.02 11.12
C PRO A 503 10.80 6.68 11.18
N THR A 504 11.89 6.55 10.43
CA THR A 504 12.81 5.40 10.45
C THR A 504 14.18 5.81 10.96
N PHE A 505 15.03 4.85 11.32
CA PHE A 505 16.40 5.14 11.76
C PHE A 505 17.21 5.82 10.66
N ASN A 506 17.14 5.32 9.42
CA ASN A 506 17.82 5.93 8.27
C ASN A 506 17.29 7.35 8.00
N MET A 507 15.99 7.60 8.08
CA MET A 507 15.41 8.93 7.93
C MET A 507 15.96 9.89 8.99
N ALA A 508 16.01 9.47 10.27
CA ALA A 508 16.47 10.31 11.35
C ALA A 508 17.91 10.79 11.14
N VAL A 509 18.84 9.88 10.78
CA VAL A 509 20.22 10.27 10.51
C VAL A 509 20.36 11.14 9.25
N ASN A 510 19.54 10.93 8.21
CA ASN A 510 19.56 11.77 7.01
C ASN A 510 19.01 13.18 7.29
N LEU A 511 17.95 13.32 8.06
CA LEU A 511 17.41 14.60 8.49
C LEU A 511 18.45 15.37 9.31
N LEU A 512 19.06 14.75 10.32
CA LEU A 512 20.06 15.39 11.19
C LEU A 512 21.40 15.64 10.48
N ASN A 513 21.70 14.94 9.39
CA ASN A 513 22.84 15.29 8.54
C ASN A 513 22.60 16.57 7.72
N SER A 514 21.37 16.89 7.43
CA SER A 514 21.00 17.99 6.53
C SER A 514 20.48 19.22 7.26
N SER A 515 20.03 19.10 8.51
CA SER A 515 19.41 20.14 9.32
C SER A 515 19.72 19.93 10.81
N ASP A 516 19.56 20.97 11.61
CA ASP A 516 19.59 20.86 13.06
C ASP A 516 18.34 20.14 13.59
N TYR A 517 18.37 19.75 14.87
CA TYR A 517 17.32 18.97 15.51
C TYR A 517 15.95 19.67 15.49
N GLU A 518 15.92 21.00 15.71
CA GLU A 518 14.69 21.78 15.71
C GLU A 518 14.09 21.88 14.31
N THR A 519 14.90 22.07 13.29
CA THR A 519 14.47 22.08 11.88
C THR A 519 13.96 20.70 11.45
N ALA A 520 14.58 19.61 11.94
CA ALA A 520 14.11 18.25 11.68
C ALA A 520 12.70 18.03 12.25
N HIS A 521 12.44 18.50 13.49
CA HIS A 521 11.10 18.49 14.08
C HIS A 521 10.08 19.26 13.25
N VAL A 522 10.39 20.49 12.85
CA VAL A 522 9.51 21.31 11.99
C VAL A 522 9.22 20.62 10.67
N THR A 523 10.21 19.91 10.11
CA THR A 523 10.04 19.14 8.88
C THR A 523 9.06 17.96 9.06
N LEU A 524 9.20 17.22 10.15
CA LEU A 524 8.31 16.10 10.48
C LEU A 524 6.87 16.55 10.81
N ASP A 525 6.73 17.71 11.43
CA ASP A 525 5.43 18.35 11.68
C ASP A 525 4.70 18.72 10.38
N GLN A 526 5.40 18.81 9.24
CA GLN A 526 4.82 19.01 7.92
C GLN A 526 4.29 17.73 7.27
N SER A 527 4.47 16.55 7.89
CA SER A 527 3.97 15.29 7.33
C SER A 527 2.44 15.25 7.24
N PHE A 528 1.90 14.48 6.29
CA PHE A 528 0.46 14.27 6.19
C PHE A 528 -0.07 13.48 7.41
N ALA A 529 0.74 12.56 7.95
CA ALA A 529 0.43 11.88 9.21
C ALA A 529 0.18 12.88 10.35
N GLN A 530 1.03 13.91 10.50
CA GLN A 530 0.85 14.93 11.50
C GLN A 530 -0.32 15.86 11.18
N TRP A 531 -0.55 16.16 9.89
CA TRP A 531 -1.73 16.90 9.43
C TRP A 531 -3.03 16.20 9.85
N GLU A 532 -3.18 14.89 9.55
CA GLU A 532 -4.36 14.09 9.95
C GLU A 532 -4.51 14.03 11.49
N ALA A 533 -3.38 13.89 12.19
CA ALA A 533 -3.36 13.89 13.64
C ALA A 533 -3.86 15.23 14.21
N ASN A 534 -3.41 16.35 13.66
CA ASN A 534 -3.81 17.70 14.07
C ASN A 534 -5.30 17.96 13.77
N GLU A 535 -5.80 17.55 12.60
CA GLU A 535 -7.22 17.70 12.26
C GLU A 535 -8.11 16.88 13.19
N SER A 536 -7.75 15.64 13.48
CA SER A 536 -8.45 14.83 14.46
C SER A 536 -8.32 15.38 15.90
N ALA A 537 -7.19 16.03 16.22
CA ALA A 537 -6.98 16.69 17.49
C ALA A 537 -7.89 17.91 17.66
N TRP A 538 -8.13 18.69 16.62
CA TRP A 538 -9.07 19.82 16.67
C TRP A 538 -10.51 19.38 17.01
N GLN A 539 -10.98 18.25 16.45
CA GLN A 539 -12.29 17.69 16.81
C GLN A 539 -12.34 17.26 18.28
N LEU A 540 -11.26 16.61 18.78
CA LEU A 540 -11.14 16.23 20.17
C LEU A 540 -11.08 17.46 21.09
N GLU A 541 -10.38 18.52 20.71
CA GLU A 541 -10.33 19.78 21.45
C GLU A 541 -11.73 20.44 21.58
N SER A 542 -12.51 20.43 20.51
CA SER A 542 -13.90 20.89 20.53
C SER A 542 -14.75 20.05 21.51
N GLN A 543 -14.57 18.72 21.54
CA GLN A 543 -15.21 17.84 22.49
C GLN A 543 -14.75 18.13 23.92
N ILE A 544 -13.44 18.30 24.16
CA ILE A 544 -12.86 18.67 25.45
C ILE A 544 -13.50 19.97 25.96
N ASN A 545 -13.60 20.98 25.12
CA ASN A 545 -14.19 22.26 25.50
C ASN A 545 -15.71 22.11 25.83
N THR A 546 -16.43 21.31 25.06
CA THR A 546 -17.83 21.00 25.33
C THR A 546 -18.02 20.29 26.67
N LEU A 547 -17.18 19.27 26.96
CA LEU A 547 -17.18 18.54 28.21
C LEU A 547 -16.78 19.42 29.41
N LYS A 548 -15.75 20.27 29.25
CA LYS A 548 -15.36 21.24 30.29
C LYS A 548 -16.49 22.21 30.62
N ASN A 549 -17.20 22.73 29.62
CA ASN A 549 -18.36 23.60 29.82
C ASN A 549 -19.52 22.87 30.53
N ALA A 550 -19.80 21.62 30.17
CA ALA A 550 -20.80 20.79 30.82
C ALA A 550 -20.43 20.53 32.30
N LEU A 551 -19.17 20.20 32.58
CA LEU A 551 -18.68 19.98 33.93
C LEU A 551 -18.78 21.23 34.80
N ALA A 552 -18.41 22.42 34.28
CA ALA A 552 -18.59 23.69 34.96
C ALA A 552 -20.06 23.95 35.31
N GLY A 553 -21.00 23.61 34.42
CA GLY A 553 -22.43 23.69 34.70
C GLY A 553 -22.92 22.76 35.81
N TYR A 554 -22.40 21.53 35.85
CA TYR A 554 -22.71 20.62 36.98
C TYR A 554 -22.11 21.08 38.30
N GLU A 555 -20.89 21.65 38.29
CA GLU A 555 -20.24 22.16 39.48
C GLU A 555 -20.98 23.34 40.11
N GLN A 556 -21.58 24.19 39.30
CA GLN A 556 -22.47 25.27 39.79
C GLN A 556 -23.70 24.70 40.53
N ALA A 557 -24.18 23.53 40.14
CA ALA A 557 -25.30 22.85 40.77
C ALA A 557 -24.90 22.07 42.07
N PHE A 558 -23.60 22.03 42.43
CA PHE A 558 -23.09 21.36 43.61
C PHE A 558 -23.12 22.19 44.92
N ALA A 559 -23.90 23.24 44.91
CA ALA A 559 -24.09 24.04 46.12
C ALA A 559 -24.65 23.15 47.26
N CYS A 560 -23.82 22.87 48.26
CA CYS A 560 -24.18 22.09 49.44
C CYS A 560 -23.78 22.88 50.68
N GLU A 561 -24.71 23.18 51.57
CA GLU A 561 -24.44 23.93 52.79
C GLU A 561 -23.62 23.15 53.82
N HIS A 562 -23.48 21.84 53.66
CA HIS A 562 -22.82 20.93 54.61
C HIS A 562 -21.34 20.69 54.26
N GLY A 563 -20.86 21.04 53.05
CA GLY A 563 -19.47 20.88 52.68
C GLY A 563 -19.25 20.87 51.16
N ASP A 564 -18.00 20.64 50.70
CA ASP A 564 -17.65 20.57 49.30
C ASP A 564 -18.14 19.25 48.64
N PHE A 565 -19.25 19.34 47.90
CA PHE A 565 -19.84 18.18 47.24
C PHE A 565 -19.00 17.67 46.07
N LYS A 566 -18.20 18.54 45.44
CA LYS A 566 -17.25 18.13 44.38
C LYS A 566 -16.17 17.23 44.97
N GLN A 567 -15.60 17.62 46.09
CA GLN A 567 -14.60 16.80 46.82
C GLN A 567 -15.19 15.45 47.21
N PHE A 568 -16.41 15.43 47.75
CA PHE A 568 -17.11 14.18 48.07
C PHE A 568 -17.28 13.24 46.85
N MET A 569 -17.68 13.79 45.73
CA MET A 569 -17.84 13.01 44.49
C MET A 569 -16.49 12.54 43.89
N THR A 570 -15.44 13.31 44.02
CA THR A 570 -14.09 12.91 43.62
C THR A 570 -13.60 11.72 44.42
N LEU A 571 -13.75 11.74 45.75
CA LEU A 571 -13.41 10.62 46.63
C LEU A 571 -14.18 9.34 46.25
N ARG A 572 -15.49 9.46 45.99
CA ARG A 572 -16.31 8.34 45.53
C ARG A 572 -15.91 7.78 44.15
N MET A 573 -15.54 8.65 43.26
CA MET A 573 -15.06 8.27 41.90
C MET A 573 -13.74 7.51 42.02
N GLU A 574 -12.76 8.04 42.73
CA GLU A 574 -11.46 7.41 42.96
C GLU A 574 -11.62 6.05 43.64
N LEU A 575 -12.45 5.97 44.68
CA LEU A 575 -12.74 4.70 45.36
C LEU A 575 -13.36 3.67 44.42
N SER A 576 -14.37 4.07 43.62
CA SER A 576 -15.01 3.18 42.65
C SER A 576 -14.03 2.66 41.60
N ASP A 577 -13.11 3.52 41.13
CA ASP A 577 -12.14 3.17 40.08
C ASP A 577 -11.06 2.23 40.62
N ILE A 578 -10.54 2.49 41.79
CA ILE A 578 -9.57 1.62 42.46
C ILE A 578 -10.19 0.24 42.84
N GLU A 579 -11.43 0.20 43.32
CA GLU A 579 -12.11 -1.06 43.66
C GLU A 579 -12.38 -1.92 42.42
N LYS A 580 -12.73 -1.33 41.30
CA LYS A 580 -13.05 -2.06 40.07
C LYS A 580 -11.79 -2.50 39.29
N GLU A 581 -10.81 -1.62 39.15
CA GLU A 581 -9.67 -1.84 38.24
C GLU A 581 -8.33 -2.05 38.97
N GLY A 582 -8.15 -1.52 40.19
CA GLY A 582 -6.86 -1.55 40.86
C GLY A 582 -6.29 -2.98 41.06
N ARG A 583 -7.11 -3.93 41.52
CA ARG A 583 -6.67 -5.33 41.66
C ARG A 583 -6.46 -6.03 40.32
N ARG A 584 -7.19 -5.61 39.26
CA ARG A 584 -7.03 -6.17 37.92
C ARG A 584 -5.70 -5.68 37.26
N LYS A 585 -5.40 -4.40 37.41
CA LYS A 585 -4.12 -3.83 36.92
C LYS A 585 -2.93 -4.53 37.60
N LEU A 586 -2.91 -4.63 38.91
CA LEU A 586 -1.84 -5.32 39.68
C LEU A 586 -1.69 -6.82 39.34
N LYS A 587 -2.73 -7.48 38.85
CA LYS A 587 -2.64 -8.89 38.39
C LYS A 587 -1.91 -9.05 37.05
N HIS A 588 -1.94 -8.02 36.22
CA HIS A 588 -1.31 -8.00 34.91
C HIS A 588 0.04 -7.29 34.93
N GLU A 589 0.40 -6.67 36.06
CA GLU A 589 1.69 -5.99 36.22
C GLU A 589 2.79 -7.02 36.53
N VAL A 590 3.93 -6.86 35.85
CA VAL A 590 5.10 -7.74 36.03
C VAL A 590 5.91 -7.23 37.23
N PHE A 591 6.13 -8.05 38.23
CA PHE A 591 6.95 -7.75 39.40
C PHE A 591 8.21 -8.59 39.38
N LEU A 592 9.35 -7.99 39.70
CA LEU A 592 10.63 -8.69 39.77
C LEU A 592 10.70 -9.69 40.95
N THR A 593 9.93 -9.42 42.02
CA THR A 593 9.89 -10.30 43.22
C THR A 593 8.48 -10.45 43.78
N ASP A 594 8.19 -11.62 44.40
CA ASP A 594 6.93 -11.85 45.11
C ASP A 594 6.74 -10.88 46.29
N GLN A 595 7.83 -10.33 46.82
CA GLN A 595 7.79 -9.37 47.92
C GLN A 595 7.31 -8.00 47.46
N GLU A 596 7.72 -7.54 46.26
CA GLU A 596 7.21 -6.32 45.64
C GLU A 596 5.74 -6.44 45.27
N ARG A 597 5.35 -7.57 44.71
CA ARG A 597 3.95 -7.88 44.41
C ARG A 597 3.08 -7.80 45.65
N SER A 598 3.52 -8.43 46.77
CA SER A 598 2.80 -8.41 48.03
C SER A 598 2.68 -7.00 48.62
N ARG A 599 3.74 -6.17 48.52
CA ARG A 599 3.72 -4.76 48.96
C ARG A 599 2.75 -3.93 48.11
N ALA A 600 2.73 -4.11 46.81
CA ALA A 600 1.81 -3.40 45.90
C ALA A 600 0.34 -3.68 46.26
N PHE A 601 -0.01 -4.95 46.52
CA PHE A 601 -1.37 -5.30 46.97
C PHE A 601 -1.69 -4.75 48.35
N GLN A 602 -0.76 -4.74 49.32
CA GLN A 602 -0.95 -4.15 50.63
C GLN A 602 -1.16 -2.62 50.54
N ASN A 603 -0.38 -1.94 49.72
CA ASN A 603 -0.54 -0.50 49.48
C ASN A 603 -1.91 -0.18 48.86
N LEU A 604 -2.36 -0.97 47.88
CA LEU A 604 -3.69 -0.83 47.30
C LEU A 604 -4.80 -0.99 48.36
N ASP A 605 -4.72 -2.04 49.16
CA ASP A 605 -5.71 -2.30 50.21
C ASP A 605 -5.70 -1.21 51.31
N GLN A 606 -4.54 -0.64 51.60
CA GLN A 606 -4.43 0.50 52.53
C GLN A 606 -5.08 1.74 51.91
N ARG A 607 -4.80 2.05 50.63
CA ARG A 607 -5.41 3.19 49.91
C ARG A 607 -6.94 3.07 49.88
N ILE A 608 -7.47 1.89 49.63
CA ILE A 608 -8.93 1.65 49.64
C ILE A 608 -9.50 1.93 51.04
N ARG A 609 -8.83 1.50 52.11
CA ARG A 609 -9.26 1.79 53.49
C ARG A 609 -9.29 3.26 53.81
N ASP A 610 -8.25 3.98 53.40
CA ASP A 610 -8.11 5.42 53.62
C ASP A 610 -9.20 6.22 52.89
N LEU A 611 -9.45 5.87 51.60
CA LEU A 611 -10.52 6.50 50.83
C LEU A 611 -11.91 6.22 51.35
N ARG A 612 -12.20 4.98 51.81
CA ARG A 612 -13.46 4.65 52.46
C ARG A 612 -13.68 5.43 53.76
N LYS A 613 -12.61 5.61 54.54
CA LYS A 613 -12.66 6.40 55.75
C LYS A 613 -12.95 7.87 55.44
N ALA A 614 -12.23 8.46 54.49
CA ALA A 614 -12.44 9.84 54.03
C ALA A 614 -13.86 10.06 53.50
N GLU A 615 -14.41 9.14 52.68
CA GLU A 615 -15.80 9.21 52.21
C GLU A 615 -16.81 9.13 53.35
N HIS A 616 -16.54 8.25 54.34
CA HIS A 616 -17.42 8.08 55.49
C HIS A 616 -17.47 9.29 56.43
N GLU A 617 -16.34 9.95 56.65
CA GLU A 617 -16.19 11.13 57.50
C GLU A 617 -16.58 12.44 56.81
N HIS A 618 -16.83 12.42 55.50
CA HIS A 618 -17.10 13.65 54.74
C HIS A 618 -18.47 14.27 55.13
N PRO A 619 -18.53 15.60 55.40
CA PRO A 619 -19.75 16.24 55.91
C PRO A 619 -20.97 16.12 54.97
N CYS A 620 -20.76 16.12 53.63
CA CYS A 620 -21.83 15.97 52.66
C CYS A 620 -22.56 14.62 52.70
N ARG A 621 -22.01 13.62 53.42
CA ARG A 621 -22.68 12.34 53.60
C ARG A 621 -23.99 12.45 54.40
N ASN A 622 -24.07 13.39 55.31
CA ASN A 622 -25.22 13.62 56.18
C ASN A 622 -26.16 14.71 55.63
N CYS A 623 -25.95 15.17 54.37
CA CYS A 623 -26.81 16.17 53.75
C CYS A 623 -28.22 15.60 53.49
N PRO A 624 -29.30 16.32 53.90
CA PRO A 624 -30.68 15.90 53.66
C PRO A 624 -31.00 15.71 52.17
N ASP A 625 -30.40 16.55 51.30
CA ASP A 625 -30.60 16.56 49.84
C ASP A 625 -29.57 15.68 49.08
N LEU A 626 -28.88 14.82 49.81
CA LEU A 626 -27.81 13.98 49.22
C LEU A 626 -28.29 13.21 47.97
N GLN A 627 -29.50 12.67 47.98
CA GLN A 627 -30.06 11.90 46.87
C GLN A 627 -30.18 12.75 45.59
N GLN A 628 -30.55 14.03 45.71
CA GLN A 628 -30.66 14.96 44.59
C GLN A 628 -29.29 15.38 44.11
N HIS A 629 -28.36 15.68 44.99
CA HIS A 629 -26.97 15.98 44.67
C HIS A 629 -26.28 14.83 43.93
N LEU A 630 -26.52 13.59 44.36
CA LEU A 630 -25.94 12.39 43.75
C LEU A 630 -26.40 12.19 42.28
N LYS A 631 -27.63 12.60 41.93
CA LYS A 631 -28.06 12.53 40.51
C LYS A 631 -27.15 13.34 39.61
N TRP A 632 -26.79 14.55 39.99
CA TRP A 632 -25.89 15.44 39.29
C TRP A 632 -24.44 14.99 39.42
N GLY A 633 -24.04 14.54 40.62
CA GLY A 633 -22.72 13.98 40.87
C GLY A 633 -22.39 12.77 39.98
N HIS A 634 -23.34 11.87 39.77
CA HIS A 634 -23.13 10.73 38.86
C HIS A 634 -22.97 11.13 37.40
N ARG A 635 -23.69 12.17 36.93
CA ARG A 635 -23.50 12.74 35.60
C ARG A 635 -22.12 13.39 35.47
N TRP A 636 -21.77 14.22 36.43
CA TRP A 636 -20.46 14.84 36.52
C TRP A 636 -19.32 13.82 36.46
N ALA A 637 -19.40 12.76 37.28
CA ALA A 637 -18.39 11.71 37.31
C ALA A 637 -18.27 10.94 35.99
N ARG A 638 -19.35 10.76 35.24
CA ARG A 638 -19.34 10.16 33.92
C ARG A 638 -18.65 11.06 32.91
N GLU A 639 -19.03 12.36 32.88
CA GLU A 639 -18.44 13.33 31.95
C GLU A 639 -16.96 13.61 32.31
N THR A 640 -16.56 13.54 33.56
CA THR A 640 -15.16 13.66 33.98
C THR A 640 -14.31 12.50 33.44
N ARG A 641 -14.81 11.26 33.51
CA ARG A 641 -14.11 10.12 32.92
C ARG A 641 -14.03 10.22 31.41
N GLU A 642 -15.10 10.70 30.76
CA GLU A 642 -15.10 10.93 29.33
C GLU A 642 -14.12 12.05 28.95
N LEU A 643 -14.06 13.13 29.71
CA LEU A 643 -13.07 14.18 29.52
C LEU A 643 -11.64 13.63 29.60
N GLN A 644 -11.35 12.81 30.62
CA GLN A 644 -10.04 12.19 30.74
C GLN A 644 -9.71 11.34 29.52
N ARG A 645 -10.63 10.48 29.08
CA ARG A 645 -10.42 9.63 27.90
C ARG A 645 -10.20 10.43 26.61
N VAL A 646 -10.94 11.52 26.44
CA VAL A 646 -10.80 12.38 25.25
C VAL A 646 -9.48 13.16 25.32
N THR A 647 -9.08 13.61 26.52
CA THR A 647 -7.78 14.27 26.74
C THR A 647 -6.63 13.31 26.48
N ASP A 648 -6.66 12.10 27.02
CA ASP A 648 -5.63 11.07 26.78
C ASP A 648 -5.48 10.77 25.27
N ARG A 649 -6.62 10.73 24.53
CA ARG A 649 -6.59 10.59 23.06
C ARG A 649 -6.03 11.81 22.38
N TYR A 650 -6.36 13.00 22.82
CA TYR A 650 -5.82 14.26 22.29
C TYR A 650 -4.30 14.30 22.47
N ASP A 651 -3.81 14.02 23.69
CA ASP A 651 -2.38 14.02 24.01
C ASP A 651 -1.62 12.90 23.25
N SER A 652 -2.27 11.77 22.98
CA SER A 652 -1.63 10.69 22.21
C SER A 652 -1.49 11.01 20.72
N ARG A 653 -2.34 11.87 20.17
CA ARG A 653 -2.32 12.23 18.74
C ARG A 653 -1.51 13.47 18.42
N THR A 654 -1.54 14.49 19.27
CA THR A 654 -0.74 15.72 19.08
C THR A 654 0.76 15.41 19.19
N GLY A 655 1.54 15.76 18.13
CA GLY A 655 3.00 15.55 18.09
C GLY A 655 3.41 14.06 18.07
N SER A 656 2.58 13.16 17.56
CA SER A 656 2.85 11.73 17.56
C SER A 656 4.07 11.36 16.71
N VAL A 657 4.25 12.00 15.56
CA VAL A 657 5.38 11.75 14.63
C VAL A 657 6.68 12.27 15.23
N ALA A 658 6.68 13.50 15.76
CA ALA A 658 7.86 14.10 16.41
C ALA A 658 8.31 13.26 17.62
N ARG A 659 7.38 12.78 18.46
CA ARG A 659 7.73 11.91 19.58
C ARG A 659 8.33 10.56 19.17
N GLN A 660 7.88 9.99 18.05
CA GLN A 660 8.51 8.79 17.51
C GLN A 660 9.94 9.07 17.06
N PHE A 661 10.14 10.21 16.40
CA PHE A 661 11.48 10.67 16.02
C PHE A 661 12.39 10.86 17.23
N ASP A 662 11.90 11.47 18.32
CA ASP A 662 12.67 11.64 19.58
C ASP A 662 13.11 10.29 20.13
N ARG A 663 12.21 9.30 20.19
CA ARG A 663 12.53 7.94 20.65
C ARG A 663 13.59 7.26 19.78
N ILE A 664 13.50 7.44 18.45
CA ILE A 664 14.50 6.96 17.52
C ILE A 664 15.84 7.65 17.79
N CYS A 665 15.85 8.96 17.99
CA CYS A 665 17.07 9.71 18.32
C CYS A 665 17.67 9.28 19.66
N ASP A 666 16.85 8.95 20.66
CA ASP A 666 17.33 8.44 21.96
C ASP A 666 17.99 7.06 21.79
N ILE A 667 17.41 6.14 21.02
CA ILE A 667 18.01 4.84 20.68
C ILE A 667 19.34 5.04 19.94
N LEU A 668 19.36 5.87 18.89
CA LEU A 668 20.55 6.13 18.09
C LEU A 668 21.66 6.79 18.93
N THR A 669 21.29 7.63 19.87
CA THR A 669 22.27 8.25 20.83
C THR A 669 22.80 7.17 21.79
N GLY A 670 21.94 6.30 22.32
CA GLY A 670 22.34 5.19 23.19
C GLY A 670 23.30 4.20 22.52
N LEU A 671 23.10 3.92 21.23
CA LEU A 671 23.95 3.06 20.41
C LEU A 671 25.19 3.78 19.82
N GLY A 672 25.32 5.11 20.02
CA GLY A 672 26.46 5.90 19.55
C GLY A 672 26.45 6.26 18.06
N TYR A 673 25.29 6.30 17.41
CA TYR A 673 25.13 6.82 16.04
C TYR A 673 24.98 8.34 16.01
N LEU A 674 24.47 8.90 17.11
CA LEU A 674 24.29 10.33 17.30
C LEU A 674 25.00 10.78 18.59
N GLU A 675 25.55 11.97 18.54
CA GLU A 675 26.05 12.69 19.72
C GLU A 675 25.13 13.87 20.02
N ARG A 676 24.64 13.93 21.27
CA ARG A 676 23.76 15.00 21.74
C ARG A 676 24.57 16.11 22.37
N HIS A 677 24.47 17.31 21.87
CA HIS A 677 25.11 18.51 22.38
C HIS A 677 24.05 19.53 22.83
N VAL A 678 24.34 20.29 23.85
CA VAL A 678 23.53 21.45 24.24
C VAL A 678 24.33 22.70 23.90
N ASN A 679 23.82 23.51 22.98
CA ASN A 679 24.50 24.75 22.60
C ASN A 679 24.45 25.81 23.71
N ALA A 680 25.19 26.91 23.54
CA ALA A 680 25.25 28.00 24.53
C ALA A 680 23.89 28.69 24.80
N ALA A 681 22.92 28.51 23.94
CA ALA A 681 21.53 29.00 24.07
C ALA A 681 20.60 28.02 24.80
N GLY A 682 21.09 26.81 25.16
CA GLY A 682 20.31 25.79 25.83
C GLY A 682 19.48 24.90 24.87
N HIS A 683 19.67 25.06 23.55
CA HIS A 683 18.98 24.21 22.54
C HIS A 683 19.74 22.89 22.36
N ILE A 684 18.99 21.82 22.16
CA ILE A 684 19.54 20.51 21.84
C ILE A 684 19.98 20.52 20.37
N ASP A 685 21.21 20.06 20.15
CA ASP A 685 21.74 19.79 18.83
C ASP A 685 22.25 18.35 18.78
N MET A 686 22.12 17.71 17.62
CA MET A 686 22.52 16.31 17.41
C MET A 686 23.40 16.23 16.18
N THR A 687 24.56 15.61 16.34
CA THR A 687 25.50 15.40 15.23
C THR A 687 25.74 13.92 14.98
N LEU A 688 25.96 13.58 13.71
CA LEU A 688 26.25 12.20 13.32
C LEU A 688 27.67 11.83 13.72
N THR A 689 27.83 10.63 14.24
CA THR A 689 29.13 9.97 14.40
C THR A 689 29.53 9.26 13.09
N GLU A 690 30.70 8.58 13.10
CA GLU A 690 31.10 7.71 11.99
C GLU A 690 30.11 6.55 11.81
N LYS A 691 29.55 6.01 12.89
CA LYS A 691 28.46 5.01 12.84
C LYS A 691 27.20 5.59 12.20
N GLY A 692 26.81 6.81 12.56
CA GLY A 692 25.68 7.50 11.95
C GLY A 692 25.88 7.73 10.45
N SER A 693 27.11 8.02 10.04
CA SER A 693 27.47 8.17 8.63
C SER A 693 27.40 6.86 7.84
N LEU A 694 27.60 5.71 8.49
CA LEU A 694 27.37 4.40 7.90
C LEU A 694 25.85 4.15 7.71
N LEU A 695 25.06 4.30 8.78
CA LEU A 695 23.61 4.06 8.76
C LEU A 695 22.91 4.93 7.71
N ARG A 696 23.36 6.14 7.50
CA ARG A 696 22.84 7.07 6.49
C ARG A 696 22.89 6.51 5.06
N ARG A 697 23.86 5.63 4.77
CA ARG A 697 24.09 5.05 3.42
C ARG A 697 23.45 3.70 3.21
N ILE A 698 22.82 3.14 4.23
CA ILE A 698 22.12 1.84 4.16
C ILE A 698 20.61 2.09 4.11
N TYR A 699 19.99 1.70 3.01
CA TYR A 699 18.55 1.82 2.75
C TYR A 699 17.92 0.43 2.76
N SER A 700 17.63 -0.09 3.95
CA SER A 700 17.02 -1.41 4.16
C SER A 700 15.94 -1.32 5.23
N GLU A 701 15.03 -2.26 5.26
CA GLU A 701 14.07 -2.42 6.35
C GLU A 701 14.76 -2.80 7.67
N HIS A 702 15.96 -3.41 7.57
CA HIS A 702 16.85 -3.80 8.67
C HIS A 702 18.14 -2.97 8.67
N ASP A 703 18.02 -1.67 8.49
CA ASP A 703 19.16 -0.76 8.35
C ASP A 703 20.04 -0.73 9.61
N LEU A 704 19.44 -0.59 10.78
CA LEU A 704 20.13 -0.51 12.07
C LEU A 704 20.75 -1.86 12.45
N GLU A 705 19.99 -2.95 12.31
CA GLU A 705 20.46 -4.31 12.62
C GLU A 705 21.65 -4.70 11.73
N LEU A 706 21.58 -4.34 10.45
CA LEU A 706 22.68 -4.56 9.52
C LEU A 706 23.93 -3.77 9.93
N CYS A 707 23.77 -2.50 10.28
CA CYS A 707 24.89 -1.66 10.74
C CYS A 707 25.52 -2.20 12.03
N GLU A 708 24.73 -2.61 13.02
CA GLU A 708 25.25 -3.21 14.26
C GLU A 708 25.95 -4.55 13.97
N ALA A 709 25.43 -5.37 13.07
CA ALA A 709 26.06 -6.62 12.68
C ALA A 709 27.40 -6.41 11.95
N LEU A 710 27.51 -5.40 11.09
CA LEU A 710 28.75 -4.97 10.43
C LEU A 710 29.79 -4.53 11.48
N LEU A 711 29.39 -3.65 12.39
CA LEU A 711 30.25 -3.11 13.45
C LEU A 711 30.71 -4.17 14.47
N ALA A 712 29.87 -5.17 14.75
CA ALA A 712 30.19 -6.30 15.63
C ALA A 712 31.11 -7.35 15.02
N GLY A 713 31.55 -7.17 13.75
CA GLY A 713 32.39 -8.15 13.03
C GLY A 713 31.70 -9.50 12.83
N THR A 714 30.37 -9.49 12.71
CA THR A 714 29.56 -10.72 12.54
C THR A 714 29.97 -11.50 11.29
N PHE A 715 30.39 -10.80 10.25
CA PHE A 715 30.68 -11.36 8.92
C PHE A 715 32.17 -11.58 8.65
N ASP A 716 33.07 -11.34 9.62
CA ASP A 716 34.54 -11.36 9.41
C ASP A 716 35.11 -12.70 8.93
N LYS A 717 34.43 -13.79 9.28
CA LYS A 717 34.90 -15.16 8.95
C LYS A 717 34.21 -15.77 7.73
N LEU A 718 33.38 -14.97 7.05
CA LEU A 718 32.65 -15.41 5.88
C LEU A 718 33.47 -15.16 4.60
N ASP A 719 33.16 -15.96 3.60
CA ASP A 719 33.50 -15.72 2.20
C ASP A 719 32.30 -15.03 1.49
N ALA A 720 32.43 -14.75 0.20
CA ALA A 720 31.39 -14.07 -0.56
C ALA A 720 30.05 -14.84 -0.58
N ASN A 721 30.11 -16.17 -0.70
CA ASN A 721 28.91 -17.03 -0.70
C ASN A 721 28.22 -17.01 0.67
N GLY A 722 29.01 -17.14 1.73
CA GLY A 722 28.51 -17.09 3.10
C GLY A 722 27.92 -15.72 3.45
N LEU A 723 28.54 -14.62 3.00
CA LEU A 723 28.00 -13.27 3.20
C LEU A 723 26.64 -13.10 2.50
N ALA A 724 26.55 -13.50 1.22
CA ALA A 724 25.29 -13.48 0.49
C ALA A 724 24.21 -14.33 1.18
N ALA A 725 24.58 -15.53 1.64
CA ALA A 725 23.66 -16.43 2.32
C ALA A 725 23.11 -15.85 3.63
N VAL A 726 23.96 -15.30 4.50
CA VAL A 726 23.52 -14.74 5.79
C VAL A 726 22.69 -13.48 5.58
N LEU A 727 23.13 -12.54 4.73
CA LEU A 727 22.41 -11.30 4.47
C LEU A 727 21.08 -11.51 3.75
N SER A 728 20.88 -12.65 3.06
CA SER A 728 19.59 -12.97 2.45
C SER A 728 18.45 -13.04 3.46
N SER A 729 18.74 -13.34 4.74
CA SER A 729 17.75 -13.38 5.82
C SER A 729 17.12 -12.02 6.15
N LEU A 730 17.82 -10.91 5.84
CA LEU A 730 17.34 -9.55 6.07
C LEU A 730 16.45 -9.01 4.94
N VAL A 731 16.37 -9.72 3.82
CA VAL A 731 15.59 -9.29 2.64
C VAL A 731 14.53 -10.31 2.22
N TYR A 732 14.51 -11.46 2.86
CA TYR A 732 13.56 -12.54 2.61
C TYR A 732 12.48 -12.59 3.67
N GLU A 733 11.28 -12.95 3.26
CA GLU A 733 10.12 -13.21 4.12
C GLU A 733 9.35 -14.41 3.58
N ALA A 734 9.17 -15.44 4.39
CA ALA A 734 8.40 -16.62 4.03
C ALA A 734 6.90 -16.30 3.94
N ARG A 735 6.23 -16.78 2.89
CA ARG A 735 4.80 -16.54 2.65
C ARG A 735 3.87 -17.24 3.65
N ARG A 736 4.29 -18.35 4.22
CA ARG A 736 3.56 -19.10 5.25
C ARG A 736 4.51 -19.21 6.40
N GLY A 737 4.08 -18.79 7.58
CA GLY A 737 4.91 -18.80 8.78
C GLY A 737 5.72 -20.09 8.90
N GLY A 738 6.93 -20.03 8.35
CA GLY A 738 7.96 -21.04 8.57
C GLY A 738 8.56 -20.82 9.95
N ASP A 739 9.42 -21.73 10.37
CA ASP A 739 10.20 -21.55 11.59
C ASP A 739 11.35 -20.54 11.42
N GLY A 740 11.50 -19.95 10.22
CA GLY A 740 12.56 -18.99 9.89
C GLY A 740 13.96 -19.59 9.85
N GLU A 741 14.07 -20.92 9.81
CA GLU A 741 15.35 -21.63 9.81
C GLU A 741 15.63 -22.25 8.42
N PRO A 742 16.92 -22.36 8.00
CA PRO A 742 17.27 -22.97 6.73
C PRO A 742 17.13 -24.50 6.81
N ARG A 743 16.97 -25.17 5.67
CA ARG A 743 16.93 -26.65 5.60
C ARG A 743 18.25 -27.27 6.12
N HIS A 744 19.38 -26.61 5.88
CA HIS A 744 20.69 -26.96 6.41
C HIS A 744 21.60 -25.73 6.38
N TYR A 745 22.57 -25.69 7.29
CA TYR A 745 23.63 -24.67 7.26
C TYR A 745 24.81 -25.17 6.43
N PRO A 746 25.21 -24.47 5.35
CA PRO A 746 26.43 -24.77 4.62
C PRO A 746 27.64 -24.73 5.58
N GLY A 747 28.47 -25.80 5.59
CA GLY A 747 29.53 -25.94 6.58
C GLY A 747 29.10 -26.51 7.93
N GLY A 748 27.82 -26.86 8.10
CA GLY A 748 27.25 -27.44 9.32
C GLY A 748 26.95 -26.45 10.42
N ILE A 749 26.28 -26.92 11.48
CA ILE A 749 25.79 -26.10 12.61
C ILE A 749 26.90 -25.43 13.45
N SER A 750 28.16 -25.87 13.31
CA SER A 750 29.33 -25.24 13.94
C SER A 750 30.16 -24.43 12.93
N GLY A 751 29.70 -24.28 11.70
CA GLY A 751 30.35 -23.53 10.65
C GLY A 751 30.25 -22.01 10.83
N SER A 752 31.09 -21.28 10.08
CA SER A 752 31.10 -19.80 10.14
C SER A 752 29.75 -19.19 9.81
N ILE A 753 28.99 -19.77 8.88
CA ILE A 753 27.66 -19.29 8.47
C ILE A 753 26.64 -19.44 9.62
N ALA A 754 26.57 -20.62 10.26
CA ALA A 754 25.66 -20.83 11.38
C ALA A 754 25.97 -19.90 12.57
N ILE A 755 27.27 -19.68 12.84
CA ILE A 755 27.71 -18.75 13.90
C ILE A 755 27.34 -17.32 13.57
N ALA A 756 27.53 -16.88 12.32
CA ALA A 756 27.15 -15.52 11.89
C ALA A 756 25.62 -15.32 11.94
N SER A 757 24.84 -16.31 11.50
CA SER A 757 23.38 -16.29 11.58
C SER A 757 22.86 -16.17 13.02
N SER A 758 23.47 -16.95 13.95
CA SER A 758 23.12 -16.89 15.38
C SER A 758 23.46 -15.52 15.98
N LYS A 759 24.60 -14.94 15.63
CA LYS A 759 24.97 -13.59 16.09
C LYS A 759 24.02 -12.52 15.54
N LEU A 760 23.70 -12.59 14.24
CA LEU A 760 22.76 -11.66 13.61
C LEU A 760 21.39 -11.74 14.28
N LYS A 761 20.89 -12.95 14.55
CA LYS A 761 19.62 -13.15 15.25
C LYS A 761 19.63 -12.51 16.64
N GLY A 762 20.70 -12.68 17.41
CA GLY A 762 20.85 -12.05 18.72
C GLY A 762 20.87 -10.53 18.65
N ILE A 763 21.54 -9.93 17.66
CA ILE A 763 21.56 -8.49 17.44
C ILE A 763 20.15 -7.97 17.12
N CYS A 764 19.39 -8.65 16.26
CA CYS A 764 18.02 -8.27 15.94
C CYS A 764 17.11 -8.36 17.17
N GLU A 765 17.25 -9.40 18.01
CA GLU A 765 16.50 -9.53 19.26
C GLU A 765 16.84 -8.41 20.25
N ASP A 766 18.12 -8.03 20.39
CA ASP A 766 18.56 -6.94 21.27
C ASP A 766 17.98 -5.58 20.83
N ILE A 767 17.97 -5.31 19.51
CA ILE A 767 17.39 -4.07 18.94
C ILE A 767 15.86 -4.06 19.11
N ASP A 768 15.20 -5.20 18.91
CA ASP A 768 13.75 -5.32 19.10
C ASP A 768 13.32 -5.00 20.54
N ILE A 769 14.03 -5.54 21.53
CA ILE A 769 13.85 -5.21 22.94
C ILE A 769 14.07 -3.71 23.19
N LEU A 770 15.10 -3.12 22.59
CA LEU A 770 15.39 -1.70 22.73
C LEU A 770 14.29 -0.82 22.13
N CYS A 771 13.72 -1.23 21.00
CA CYS A 771 12.57 -0.56 20.38
C CYS A 771 11.33 -0.64 21.27
N GLU A 772 11.04 -1.82 21.82
CA GLU A 772 9.91 -2.02 22.75
C GLU A 772 10.05 -1.17 24.02
N ASP A 773 11.23 -1.12 24.62
CA ASP A 773 11.53 -0.30 25.82
C ASP A 773 11.30 1.21 25.57
N HIS A 774 11.54 1.67 24.33
CA HIS A 774 11.26 3.05 23.92
C HIS A 774 9.86 3.24 23.35
N GLY A 775 9.02 2.19 23.35
CA GLY A 775 7.64 2.23 22.87
C GLY A 775 7.51 2.49 21.37
N LEU A 776 8.45 1.97 20.59
CA LEU A 776 8.35 1.80 19.14
C LEU A 776 7.70 0.45 18.81
N ASP A 777 7.19 0.30 17.59
CA ASP A 777 6.62 -0.95 17.12
C ASP A 777 7.72 -2.03 17.00
N GLU A 778 7.33 -3.31 17.18
CA GLU A 778 8.18 -4.48 16.99
C GLU A 778 8.79 -4.49 15.57
N MET A 779 10.09 -4.77 15.48
CA MET A 779 10.81 -4.88 14.20
C MET A 779 10.49 -6.22 13.52
N GLN A 780 10.62 -6.26 12.21
CA GLN A 780 10.47 -7.51 11.47
C GLN A 780 11.66 -8.43 11.79
N ARG A 781 11.40 -9.71 12.05
CA ARG A 781 12.46 -10.68 12.36
C ARG A 781 13.14 -11.19 11.09
N PRO A 782 14.47 -11.44 11.11
CA PRO A 782 15.16 -12.02 9.98
C PRO A 782 14.68 -13.45 9.70
N ASP A 783 14.54 -13.81 8.42
CA ASP A 783 14.09 -15.13 7.99
C ASP A 783 15.20 -15.88 7.24
N PHE A 784 15.80 -16.88 7.89
CA PHE A 784 16.90 -17.66 7.35
C PHE A 784 16.46 -18.79 6.41
N GLY A 785 15.16 -18.93 6.13
CA GLY A 785 14.63 -20.02 5.30
C GLY A 785 15.14 -20.07 3.86
N ILE A 786 15.79 -19.00 3.36
CA ILE A 786 16.42 -18.95 2.03
C ILE A 786 17.93 -19.12 2.04
N LEU A 787 18.56 -19.18 3.20
CA LEU A 787 20.01 -19.11 3.36
C LEU A 787 20.76 -20.15 2.53
N ASP A 788 20.37 -21.41 2.60
CA ASP A 788 21.02 -22.52 1.88
C ASP A 788 20.81 -22.40 0.36
N ILE A 789 19.66 -21.93 -0.07
CA ILE A 789 19.32 -21.67 -1.47
C ILE A 789 20.22 -20.56 -2.04
N MET A 790 20.39 -19.48 -1.28
CA MET A 790 21.20 -18.34 -1.71
C MET A 790 22.69 -18.67 -1.71
N TYR A 791 23.14 -19.50 -0.77
CA TYR A 791 24.52 -20.01 -0.77
C TYR A 791 24.79 -20.81 -2.05
N GLU A 792 23.92 -21.78 -2.38
CA GLU A 792 24.06 -22.61 -3.59
C GLU A 792 24.07 -21.73 -4.86
N TRP A 793 23.20 -20.73 -4.91
CA TRP A 793 23.18 -19.79 -6.03
C TRP A 793 24.49 -19.02 -6.14
N ALA A 794 24.98 -18.41 -5.07
CA ALA A 794 26.23 -17.64 -5.06
C ALA A 794 27.44 -18.51 -5.39
N ASP A 795 27.40 -19.82 -5.06
CA ASP A 795 28.45 -20.81 -5.41
C ASP A 795 28.41 -21.29 -6.87
N GLY A 796 27.47 -20.79 -7.67
CA GLY A 796 27.35 -21.07 -9.10
C GLY A 796 26.29 -22.11 -9.45
N GLY A 797 25.45 -22.53 -8.50
CA GLY A 797 24.33 -23.45 -8.73
C GLY A 797 23.34 -22.95 -9.80
N SER A 798 22.68 -23.85 -10.50
CA SER A 798 21.61 -23.49 -11.45
C SER A 798 20.31 -23.14 -10.74
N LEU A 799 19.45 -22.31 -11.38
CA LEU A 799 18.14 -21.98 -10.82
C LEU A 799 17.33 -23.23 -10.48
N GLY A 800 17.40 -24.25 -11.34
CA GLY A 800 16.68 -25.51 -11.14
C GLY A 800 17.17 -26.30 -9.91
N SER A 801 18.47 -26.31 -9.63
CA SER A 801 19.01 -26.98 -8.42
C SER A 801 18.65 -26.21 -7.16
N CYS A 802 18.78 -24.88 -7.18
CA CYS A 802 18.47 -24.01 -6.04
C CYS A 802 16.99 -24.12 -5.61
N LEU A 803 16.07 -24.20 -6.56
CA LEU A 803 14.63 -24.28 -6.28
C LEU A 803 14.12 -25.72 -6.05
N TYR A 804 14.96 -26.72 -6.25
CA TYR A 804 14.54 -28.13 -6.09
C TYR A 804 14.11 -28.44 -4.65
N GLY A 805 12.92 -29.00 -4.50
CA GLY A 805 12.35 -29.35 -3.19
C GLY A 805 11.92 -28.17 -2.33
N THR A 806 11.76 -26.99 -2.91
CA THR A 806 11.25 -25.79 -2.25
C THR A 806 9.87 -25.41 -2.77
N ASP A 807 9.11 -24.64 -1.98
CA ASP A 807 7.85 -24.01 -2.41
C ASP A 807 8.08 -22.62 -3.05
N MET A 808 9.34 -22.21 -3.22
CA MET A 808 9.73 -20.91 -3.76
C MET A 808 9.55 -20.89 -5.28
N THR A 809 8.95 -19.85 -5.80
CA THR A 809 8.85 -19.63 -7.26
C THR A 809 10.10 -18.93 -7.80
N GLY A 810 10.38 -19.11 -9.11
CA GLY A 810 11.49 -18.40 -9.75
C GLY A 810 11.43 -16.88 -9.60
N GLY A 811 10.23 -16.29 -9.68
CA GLY A 811 10.06 -14.84 -9.51
C GLY A 811 10.29 -14.36 -8.07
N ASP A 812 9.97 -15.17 -7.06
CA ASP A 812 10.27 -14.81 -5.67
C ASP A 812 11.76 -14.86 -5.42
N PHE A 813 12.43 -15.93 -5.90
CA PHE A 813 13.86 -16.06 -5.82
C PHE A 813 14.58 -14.86 -6.47
N VAL A 814 14.25 -14.54 -7.73
CA VAL A 814 14.85 -13.42 -8.46
C VAL A 814 14.64 -12.09 -7.73
N ARG A 815 13.42 -11.84 -7.20
CA ARG A 815 13.15 -10.63 -6.44
C ARG A 815 13.98 -10.53 -5.17
N THR A 816 14.10 -11.62 -4.39
CA THR A 816 14.91 -11.65 -3.17
C THR A 816 16.38 -11.48 -3.50
N ALA A 817 16.88 -12.17 -4.53
CA ALA A 817 18.26 -12.05 -4.99
C ALA A 817 18.61 -10.63 -5.44
N LYS A 818 17.70 -9.92 -6.15
CA LYS A 818 17.90 -8.51 -6.52
C LYS A 818 17.94 -7.59 -5.31
N ARG A 819 17.02 -7.75 -4.35
CA ARG A 819 17.06 -6.97 -3.08
C ARG A 819 18.36 -7.22 -2.32
N LEU A 820 18.84 -8.46 -2.29
CA LEU A 820 20.11 -8.80 -1.67
C LEU A 820 21.28 -8.16 -2.40
N ALA A 821 21.33 -8.26 -3.73
CA ALA A 821 22.38 -7.63 -4.54
C ALA A 821 22.43 -6.10 -4.32
N ASP A 822 21.28 -5.44 -4.17
CA ASP A 822 21.21 -4.02 -3.85
C ASP A 822 21.81 -3.72 -2.46
N VAL A 823 21.44 -4.47 -1.42
CA VAL A 823 22.01 -4.31 -0.07
C VAL A 823 23.51 -4.56 -0.06
N LEU A 824 23.99 -5.61 -0.75
CA LEU A 824 25.41 -5.90 -0.89
C LEU A 824 26.16 -4.75 -1.59
N GLN A 825 25.59 -4.19 -2.64
CA GLN A 825 26.16 -3.04 -3.35
C GLN A 825 26.21 -1.80 -2.45
N GLN A 826 25.19 -1.55 -1.64
CA GLN A 826 25.20 -0.44 -0.66
C GLN A 826 26.33 -0.61 0.33
N ILE A 827 26.58 -1.80 0.86
CA ILE A 827 27.73 -2.08 1.75
C ILE A 827 29.04 -1.82 1.01
N ALA A 828 29.18 -2.28 -0.23
CA ALA A 828 30.38 -2.12 -1.04
C ALA A 828 30.76 -0.64 -1.28
N VAL A 829 29.77 0.23 -1.48
CA VAL A 829 29.98 1.67 -1.75
C VAL A 829 29.96 2.53 -0.50
N ALA A 830 29.56 2.02 0.67
CA ALA A 830 29.46 2.78 1.93
C ALA A 830 30.82 3.10 2.57
N GLN A 831 31.92 3.12 1.80
CA GLN A 831 33.26 3.38 2.30
C GLN A 831 33.50 4.86 2.68
N PRO A 832 34.42 5.14 3.66
CA PRO A 832 35.10 4.15 4.51
C PRO A 832 34.16 3.56 5.55
N LEU A 833 34.23 2.23 5.77
CA LEU A 833 33.53 1.57 6.88
C LEU A 833 34.29 1.86 8.19
N PRO A 834 33.61 2.26 9.29
CA PRO A 834 34.23 2.78 10.50
C PRO A 834 34.76 1.69 11.45
N PHE A 835 35.40 0.64 10.90
CA PHE A 835 35.98 -0.46 11.68
C PHE A 835 37.15 -1.13 10.95
N ASP A 836 38.01 -1.81 11.72
CA ASP A 836 39.16 -2.57 11.17
C ASP A 836 38.67 -3.72 10.27
N GLY A 837 39.19 -3.78 9.05
CA GLY A 837 38.77 -4.78 8.05
C GLY A 837 37.62 -4.35 7.14
N GLY A 838 37.15 -3.10 7.27
CA GLY A 838 36.05 -2.54 6.46
C GLY A 838 36.31 -2.60 4.96
N GLU A 839 37.54 -2.29 4.48
CA GLU A 839 37.89 -2.41 3.06
C GLU A 839 37.77 -3.86 2.56
N ARG A 840 38.17 -4.83 3.36
CA ARG A 840 38.04 -6.26 3.01
C ARG A 840 36.58 -6.64 2.90
N LEU A 841 35.75 -6.18 3.85
CA LEU A 841 34.32 -6.49 3.85
C LEU A 841 33.59 -5.81 2.69
N ALA A 842 33.92 -4.57 2.34
CA ALA A 842 33.38 -3.89 1.17
C ALA A 842 33.77 -4.62 -0.14
N GLY A 843 35.02 -5.06 -0.27
CA GLY A 843 35.45 -5.89 -1.40
C GLY A 843 34.70 -7.23 -1.46
N LEU A 844 34.49 -7.86 -0.31
CA LEU A 844 33.71 -9.10 -0.20
C LEU A 844 32.24 -8.90 -0.57
N ALA A 845 31.64 -7.79 -0.16
CA ALA A 845 30.26 -7.43 -0.51
C ALA A 845 30.11 -7.19 -2.02
N HIS A 846 31.09 -6.53 -2.65
CA HIS A 846 31.11 -6.36 -4.10
C HIS A 846 31.17 -7.72 -4.82
N GLU A 847 32.09 -8.59 -4.41
CA GLU A 847 32.18 -9.94 -4.98
C GLU A 847 30.89 -10.74 -4.77
N ALA A 848 30.27 -10.65 -3.60
CA ALA A 848 29.01 -11.31 -3.30
C ALA A 848 27.87 -10.76 -4.17
N ALA A 849 27.82 -9.44 -4.39
CA ALA A 849 26.83 -8.81 -5.28
C ALA A 849 26.96 -9.34 -6.71
N ASP A 850 28.18 -9.45 -7.25
CA ASP A 850 28.43 -9.99 -8.59
C ASP A 850 28.01 -11.46 -8.69
N ARG A 851 28.30 -12.26 -7.66
CA ARG A 851 27.91 -13.68 -7.61
C ARG A 851 26.39 -13.88 -7.54
N VAL A 852 25.68 -12.99 -6.88
CA VAL A 852 24.22 -13.02 -6.77
C VAL A 852 23.58 -12.49 -8.06
N ASN A 853 24.10 -11.39 -8.63
CA ASN A 853 23.54 -10.71 -9.80
C ASN A 853 24.01 -11.33 -11.12
N ARG A 854 23.65 -12.59 -11.36
CA ARG A 854 23.98 -13.34 -12.57
C ARG A 854 22.77 -14.05 -13.17
N GLY A 855 22.89 -14.51 -14.42
CA GLY A 855 21.85 -15.27 -15.11
C GLY A 855 20.49 -14.56 -15.06
N VAL A 856 19.44 -15.29 -14.72
CA VAL A 856 18.08 -14.77 -14.63
C VAL A 856 17.90 -13.59 -13.65
N VAL A 857 18.78 -13.45 -12.66
CA VAL A 857 18.74 -12.33 -11.70
C VAL A 857 19.24 -11.03 -12.35
N ALA A 858 20.24 -11.12 -13.25
CA ALA A 858 20.80 -9.95 -13.92
C ALA A 858 19.84 -9.30 -14.93
N TYR A 859 18.79 -10.00 -15.38
CA TYR A 859 17.82 -9.45 -16.33
C TYR A 859 17.14 -8.19 -15.79
N SER A 860 17.31 -7.07 -16.51
CA SER A 860 16.77 -5.75 -16.11
C SER A 860 15.36 -5.46 -16.64
N GLY A 861 15.01 -6.04 -17.77
CA GLY A 861 13.74 -5.77 -18.48
C GLY A 861 13.72 -4.44 -19.25
N VAL A 862 14.88 -3.93 -19.63
CA VAL A 862 15.03 -2.63 -20.32
C VAL A 862 15.68 -2.78 -21.71
N ASP A 863 16.09 -3.97 -22.10
CA ASP A 863 16.75 -4.26 -23.39
C ASP A 863 15.76 -4.35 -24.55
#